data_aef2c17596e94265341d41dd992b3d53
#
_entry.id   aef2c17596e94265341d41dd992b3d53
#
_cell.length_a   1.000
_cell.length_b   1.000
_cell.length_c   1.000
_cell.angle_alpha   90.00
_cell.angle_beta   90.00
_cell.angle_gamma   90.00
#
_symmetry.space_group_name_H-M   'P 1'
#
loop_
_entity.id
_entity.type
_entity.pdbx_description
1 polymer ?
#
loop_
_entity_poly.entity_id
_entity_poly.type
_entity_poly.pdbx_seq_one_letter_code
_entity_poly.pdbx_strand_id
1 'polypeptide(L)'
;MKRLLAYLKPHKWVMTAATVLVLFIIVVELYRPIVIGDAIDDYINGYYAPYIETTADAPGAVPYHDTYLTRDFEAADGQNYDQILLYNNQYYMAENLSSEECDALKNADAATLSSYVNQSATPLTRDDLKDLRHYDFAGILKAAALYLLLLLTGFVLNALDTWILQKMGQEIIYQMREEVFTHIHSLSLNFFNNTPVGKLVTRVSNDTEAVNELFSTILVKLFKNIVKIIGYAVVMLSINVKMALVSFALLPLVTVLTFFFRFMSRKAYELTRNRITDLNTFLSEHLSGMKLIQIFAREEEKYAQFEKKSEDLYKANWREVMTFAIFRPSIYLVSVLAMMLVIGTGSAGVLNQTLSLGTLFIFITYISSFFDPIQELAEQFGTLQSSLASAGKIFSILDEKPDIVKPTHPVEVNIKGRIEFRHVWFAYEKDDYILKDISFVIEPGEKVAFVGATGAGKSSILNLIGRYFDIQKGEILIDGVNIKAIDTDVLRAAIGQVQQDVFIFTGDIKSNISLDNENISIEDVKRAAEIVHADSFIEKMPGGYDAPVTERGSTLSAGQRQLLSFARTLAYDPTSLVLDEATANIDTETEALITSALAKLMEGRTTIMVAHRLSTIQHADKIIVMHQGQIKEAGTHQELLAQNGLYRKLYDLQLVEA
;
A
#
# COMPACT_ATOMS: atom_id res chain seq x y z
N MET A 1 11.47 -0.57 -11.61
CA MET A 1 10.55 -0.71 -12.76
C MET A 1 10.48 -2.12 -13.33
N LYS A 2 11.58 -2.76 -13.83
CA LYS A 2 11.49 -4.12 -14.43
C LYS A 2 10.92 -5.18 -13.47
N ARG A 3 11.28 -5.14 -12.19
CA ARG A 3 10.77 -6.08 -11.16
C ARG A 3 9.27 -5.86 -10.87
N LEU A 4 8.82 -4.60 -10.79
CA LEU A 4 7.39 -4.29 -10.65
C LEU A 4 6.56 -4.86 -11.82
N LEU A 5 7.06 -4.70 -13.05
CA LEU A 5 6.41 -5.26 -14.23
C LEU A 5 6.37 -6.81 -14.23
N ALA A 6 7.24 -7.47 -13.46
CA ALA A 6 7.22 -8.92 -13.33
C ALA A 6 5.94 -9.41 -12.61
N TYR A 7 5.43 -8.67 -11.62
CA TYR A 7 4.16 -8.99 -10.95
C TYR A 7 2.94 -8.84 -11.87
N LEU A 8 3.05 -8.04 -12.94
CA LEU A 8 1.98 -7.93 -13.96
C LEU A 8 1.97 -9.07 -14.97
N LYS A 9 3.08 -9.80 -15.13
CA LYS A 9 3.16 -10.89 -16.14
C LYS A 9 2.08 -11.96 -15.99
N PRO A 10 1.76 -12.46 -14.78
CA PRO A 10 0.68 -13.42 -14.60
C PRO A 10 -0.68 -12.85 -15.00
N HIS A 11 -0.87 -11.53 -14.83
CA HIS A 11 -2.13 -10.82 -15.04
C HIS A 11 -2.23 -10.14 -16.43
N LYS A 12 -1.36 -10.49 -17.39
CA LYS A 12 -1.30 -9.83 -18.72
C LYS A 12 -2.65 -9.79 -19.45
N TRP A 13 -3.45 -10.85 -19.37
CA TRP A 13 -4.76 -10.90 -20.02
C TRP A 13 -5.78 -10.01 -19.34
N VAL A 14 -5.72 -9.91 -18.01
CA VAL A 14 -6.55 -8.99 -17.22
C VAL A 14 -6.22 -7.54 -17.55
N MET A 15 -4.93 -7.20 -17.63
CA MET A 15 -4.46 -5.88 -18.05
C MET A 15 -4.90 -5.55 -19.47
N THR A 16 -4.81 -6.51 -20.42
CA THR A 16 -5.28 -6.31 -21.78
C THR A 16 -6.79 -6.06 -21.81
N ALA A 17 -7.58 -6.85 -21.07
CA ALA A 17 -9.02 -6.66 -20.98
C ALA A 17 -9.37 -5.28 -20.39
N ALA A 18 -8.74 -4.87 -19.29
CA ALA A 18 -8.91 -3.54 -18.71
C ALA A 18 -8.53 -2.42 -19.68
N THR A 19 -7.41 -2.56 -20.41
CA THR A 19 -7.00 -1.59 -21.43
C THR A 19 -8.06 -1.45 -22.53
N VAL A 20 -8.61 -2.57 -23.01
CA VAL A 20 -9.68 -2.57 -24.02
C VAL A 20 -10.95 -1.92 -23.46
N LEU A 21 -11.33 -2.25 -22.21
CA LEU A 21 -12.47 -1.62 -21.55
C LEU A 21 -12.30 -0.10 -21.44
N VAL A 22 -11.13 0.37 -21.02
CA VAL A 22 -10.81 1.81 -20.96
C VAL A 22 -10.97 2.48 -22.32
N LEU A 23 -10.50 1.85 -23.42
CA LEU A 23 -10.69 2.39 -24.76
C LEU A 23 -12.17 2.50 -25.13
N PHE A 24 -12.98 1.45 -24.84
CA PHE A 24 -14.42 1.50 -25.06
C PHE A 24 -15.11 2.58 -24.23
N ILE A 25 -14.74 2.72 -22.95
CA ILE A 25 -15.26 3.79 -22.09
C ILE A 25 -15.00 5.16 -22.70
N ILE A 26 -13.79 5.40 -23.19
CA ILE A 26 -13.40 6.68 -23.79
C ILE A 26 -14.18 6.94 -25.07
N VAL A 27 -14.36 5.93 -25.93
CA VAL A 27 -15.19 6.07 -27.15
C VAL A 27 -16.63 6.45 -26.79
N VAL A 28 -17.23 5.77 -25.81
CA VAL A 28 -18.58 6.10 -25.32
C VAL A 28 -18.65 7.51 -24.76
N GLU A 29 -17.66 7.92 -23.95
CA GLU A 29 -17.60 9.27 -23.39
C GLU A 29 -17.46 10.36 -24.48
N LEU A 30 -16.63 10.12 -25.52
CA LEU A 30 -16.42 11.05 -26.63
C LEU A 30 -17.66 11.14 -27.54
N TYR A 31 -18.43 10.08 -27.70
CA TYR A 31 -19.57 10.07 -28.59
C TYR A 31 -20.81 10.79 -28.01
N ARG A 32 -20.92 10.89 -26.69
CA ARG A 32 -22.09 11.53 -26.01
C ARG A 32 -22.36 12.97 -26.45
N PRO A 33 -21.37 13.90 -26.46
CA PRO A 33 -21.62 15.26 -26.92
C PRO A 33 -22.03 15.35 -28.38
N ILE A 34 -21.55 14.43 -29.24
CA ILE A 34 -21.92 14.36 -30.65
C ILE A 34 -23.42 14.06 -30.78
N VAL A 35 -23.94 13.05 -30.06
CA VAL A 35 -25.38 12.72 -30.09
C VAL A 35 -26.25 13.92 -29.71
N ILE A 36 -25.82 14.74 -28.73
CA ILE A 36 -26.57 15.94 -28.36
C ILE A 36 -26.42 17.02 -29.45
N GLY A 37 -25.21 17.22 -29.99
CA GLY A 37 -24.98 18.17 -31.05
C GLY A 37 -25.81 17.89 -32.30
N ASP A 38 -25.83 16.63 -32.73
CA ASP A 38 -26.65 16.18 -33.86
C ASP A 38 -28.14 16.38 -33.55
N ALA A 39 -28.58 16.05 -32.33
CA ALA A 39 -30.00 16.28 -31.93
C ALA A 39 -30.35 17.79 -31.91
N ILE A 40 -29.43 18.68 -31.59
CA ILE A 40 -29.64 20.13 -31.68
C ILE A 40 -29.79 20.55 -33.14
N ASP A 41 -28.91 20.08 -34.01
CA ASP A 41 -28.88 20.49 -35.41
C ASP A 41 -30.05 19.89 -36.19
N ASP A 42 -30.30 18.57 -36.05
CA ASP A 42 -31.27 17.85 -36.88
C ASP A 42 -32.72 18.05 -36.42
N TYR A 43 -32.94 18.20 -35.10
CA TYR A 43 -34.33 18.20 -34.54
C TYR A 43 -34.69 19.50 -33.84
N ILE A 44 -33.81 20.11 -33.01
CA ILE A 44 -34.18 21.34 -32.31
C ILE A 44 -34.18 22.52 -33.29
N ASN A 45 -33.12 22.68 -34.06
CA ASN A 45 -33.00 23.69 -35.11
C ASN A 45 -33.52 23.22 -36.47
N GLY A 46 -33.89 21.94 -36.59
CA GLY A 46 -34.36 21.36 -37.83
C GLY A 46 -35.78 21.84 -38.27
N TYR A 47 -36.41 22.79 -37.54
CA TYR A 47 -37.71 23.32 -37.88
C TYR A 47 -37.78 24.00 -39.26
N TYR A 48 -36.66 24.52 -39.74
CA TYR A 48 -36.53 25.14 -41.05
C TYR A 48 -36.35 24.14 -42.20
N ALA A 49 -36.31 22.83 -41.94
CA ALA A 49 -36.25 21.85 -43.01
C ALA A 49 -37.52 21.91 -43.89
N PRO A 50 -37.34 21.85 -45.21
CA PRO A 50 -38.47 21.98 -46.12
C PRO A 50 -39.46 20.81 -46.04
N TYR A 51 -40.73 21.11 -46.24
CA TYR A 51 -41.80 20.15 -46.42
C TYR A 51 -42.27 20.16 -47.88
N ILE A 52 -42.87 19.07 -48.33
CA ILE A 52 -43.60 18.99 -49.60
C ILE A 52 -45.06 18.57 -49.33
N GLU A 53 -45.98 19.08 -50.16
CA GLU A 53 -47.34 18.58 -50.20
C GLU A 53 -47.37 17.12 -50.67
N THR A 54 -48.19 16.33 -49.99
CA THR A 54 -48.32 14.90 -50.26
C THR A 54 -49.72 14.40 -49.99
N THR A 55 -49.96 13.12 -50.23
CA THR A 55 -51.23 12.46 -49.88
C THR A 55 -51.21 11.85 -48.48
N ALA A 56 -52.37 11.62 -47.91
CA ALA A 56 -52.51 11.04 -46.56
C ALA A 56 -51.78 9.69 -46.36
N ASP A 57 -51.57 8.94 -47.44
CA ASP A 57 -50.93 7.60 -47.42
C ASP A 57 -49.40 7.64 -47.56
N ALA A 58 -48.82 8.82 -47.72
CA ALA A 58 -47.35 8.94 -47.90
C ALA A 58 -46.61 8.72 -46.56
N PRO A 59 -45.39 8.17 -46.62
CA PRO A 59 -44.57 8.02 -45.42
C PRO A 59 -44.32 9.36 -44.72
N GLY A 60 -44.56 9.43 -43.42
CA GLY A 60 -44.33 10.64 -42.61
C GLY A 60 -45.27 11.80 -42.91
N ALA A 61 -46.40 11.57 -43.60
CA ALA A 61 -47.43 12.57 -43.90
C ALA A 61 -48.06 13.10 -42.61
N VAL A 62 -48.08 14.43 -42.45
CA VAL A 62 -48.65 15.14 -41.31
C VAL A 62 -49.77 16.04 -41.81
N PRO A 63 -50.95 16.06 -41.21
CA PRO A 63 -52.04 16.93 -41.63
C PRO A 63 -51.69 18.41 -41.34
N TYR A 64 -51.96 19.25 -42.35
CA TYR A 64 -51.83 20.69 -42.24
C TYR A 64 -52.93 21.35 -43.05
N HIS A 65 -53.89 22.00 -42.35
CA HIS A 65 -55.14 22.51 -42.94
C HIS A 65 -55.86 21.47 -43.80
N ASP A 66 -56.02 21.73 -45.08
CA ASP A 66 -56.70 20.84 -46.02
C ASP A 66 -55.74 19.92 -46.79
N THR A 67 -54.44 19.94 -46.46
CA THR A 67 -53.37 19.20 -47.16
C THR A 67 -52.59 18.32 -46.18
N TYR A 68 -51.69 17.50 -46.71
CA TYR A 68 -50.71 16.73 -45.92
C TYR A 68 -49.30 17.12 -46.33
N LEU A 69 -48.43 17.33 -45.36
CA LEU A 69 -47.01 17.70 -45.55
C LEU A 69 -46.10 16.56 -45.11
N THR A 70 -45.00 16.32 -45.82
CA THR A 70 -43.94 15.39 -45.41
C THR A 70 -42.57 15.99 -45.58
N ARG A 71 -41.62 15.54 -44.74
CA ARG A 71 -40.17 15.78 -44.91
C ARG A 71 -39.47 14.57 -45.54
N ASP A 72 -40.16 13.45 -45.71
CA ASP A 72 -39.61 12.22 -46.27
C ASP A 72 -39.81 12.22 -47.79
N PHE A 73 -38.90 12.89 -48.53
CA PHE A 73 -38.97 13.01 -49.99
C PHE A 73 -37.57 13.06 -50.61
N GLU A 74 -37.48 12.66 -51.87
CA GLU A 74 -36.33 12.91 -52.73
C GLU A 74 -36.47 14.26 -53.42
N ALA A 75 -35.47 15.12 -53.29
CA ALA A 75 -35.50 16.45 -53.93
C ALA A 75 -35.56 16.32 -55.46
N ALA A 76 -36.51 17.00 -56.08
CA ALA A 76 -36.70 17.04 -57.52
C ALA A 76 -36.60 18.48 -58.06
N ASP A 77 -36.01 18.64 -59.24
CA ASP A 77 -35.91 19.95 -59.89
C ASP A 77 -37.34 20.52 -60.19
N GLY A 78 -37.54 21.77 -59.76
CA GLY A 78 -38.79 22.49 -59.97
C GLY A 78 -39.93 22.17 -58.98
N GLN A 79 -39.62 21.50 -57.89
CA GLN A 79 -40.56 21.23 -56.79
C GLN A 79 -40.68 22.42 -55.86
N ASN A 80 -41.91 22.72 -55.42
CA ASN A 80 -42.16 23.74 -54.41
C ASN A 80 -42.11 23.13 -53.04
N TYR A 81 -41.62 23.91 -52.07
CA TYR A 81 -41.43 23.52 -50.67
C TYR A 81 -42.17 24.48 -49.74
N ASP A 82 -42.61 23.94 -48.64
CA ASP A 82 -43.09 24.72 -47.51
C ASP A 82 -42.06 24.68 -46.39
N GLN A 83 -41.87 25.80 -45.67
CA GLN A 83 -40.84 25.92 -44.64
C GLN A 83 -41.37 26.63 -43.41
N ILE A 84 -41.03 26.12 -42.22
CA ILE A 84 -41.30 26.79 -40.97
C ILE A 84 -40.24 27.88 -40.73
N LEU A 85 -40.71 29.08 -40.45
CA LEU A 85 -39.90 30.23 -40.08
C LEU A 85 -40.17 30.62 -38.61
N LEU A 86 -39.10 31.02 -37.90
CA LEU A 86 -39.22 31.57 -36.54
C LEU A 86 -38.90 33.04 -36.53
N TYR A 87 -39.90 33.86 -36.19
CA TYR A 87 -39.74 35.32 -36.07
C TYR A 87 -40.44 35.84 -34.82
N ASN A 88 -39.77 36.70 -34.04
CA ASN A 88 -40.29 37.25 -32.79
C ASN A 88 -40.89 36.21 -31.81
N ASN A 89 -40.23 35.06 -31.68
CA ASN A 89 -40.64 33.94 -30.82
C ASN A 89 -41.99 33.29 -31.20
N GLN A 90 -42.42 33.48 -32.45
CA GLN A 90 -43.60 32.87 -33.06
C GLN A 90 -43.22 32.15 -34.34
N TYR A 91 -43.86 31.00 -34.61
CA TYR A 91 -43.62 30.21 -35.80
C TYR A 91 -44.61 30.56 -36.88
N TYR A 92 -44.14 30.58 -38.10
CA TYR A 92 -44.91 30.89 -39.30
C TYR A 92 -44.61 29.83 -40.37
N MET A 93 -45.59 29.53 -41.24
CA MET A 93 -45.43 28.71 -42.44
C MET A 93 -45.22 29.61 -43.63
N ALA A 94 -44.13 29.40 -44.33
CA ALA A 94 -43.89 29.95 -45.67
C ALA A 94 -44.15 28.88 -46.68
N GLU A 95 -45.07 29.13 -47.60
CA GLU A 95 -45.60 28.14 -48.56
C GLU A 95 -45.12 28.41 -49.98
N ASN A 96 -45.02 27.34 -50.83
CA ASN A 96 -44.68 27.43 -52.23
C ASN A 96 -43.32 28.04 -52.56
N LEU A 97 -42.30 27.75 -51.79
CA LEU A 97 -40.92 28.23 -51.97
C LEU A 97 -40.18 27.39 -52.99
N SER A 98 -39.30 28.01 -53.77
CA SER A 98 -38.24 27.30 -54.49
C SER A 98 -37.13 26.86 -53.52
N SER A 99 -36.30 25.92 -53.93
CA SER A 99 -35.15 25.47 -53.13
C SER A 99 -34.19 26.61 -52.80
N GLU A 100 -33.96 27.55 -53.72
CA GLU A 100 -33.15 28.74 -53.48
C GLU A 100 -33.73 29.69 -52.48
N GLU A 101 -35.08 29.87 -52.49
CA GLU A 101 -35.80 30.71 -51.50
C GLU A 101 -35.81 30.09 -50.11
N CYS A 102 -35.96 28.77 -50.01
CA CYS A 102 -35.82 28.08 -48.72
C CYS A 102 -34.46 28.33 -48.08
N ASP A 103 -33.37 28.19 -48.85
CA ASP A 103 -32.02 28.48 -48.38
C ASP A 103 -31.81 29.96 -48.07
N ALA A 104 -32.37 30.86 -48.87
CA ALA A 104 -32.34 32.29 -48.62
C ALA A 104 -33.07 32.70 -47.33
N LEU A 105 -34.25 32.15 -47.05
CA LEU A 105 -35.05 32.42 -45.86
C LEU A 105 -34.44 31.81 -44.59
N LYS A 106 -33.88 30.64 -44.69
CA LYS A 106 -33.09 30.01 -43.62
C LYS A 106 -31.95 30.90 -43.13
N ASN A 107 -31.39 31.65 -44.08
CA ASN A 107 -30.18 32.46 -43.88
C ASN A 107 -30.49 33.97 -43.84
N ALA A 108 -31.76 34.36 -43.85
CA ALA A 108 -32.16 35.75 -43.91
C ALA A 108 -31.94 36.51 -42.59
N ASP A 109 -31.59 37.79 -42.72
CA ASP A 109 -31.51 38.68 -41.56
C ASP A 109 -32.92 39.00 -41.00
N ALA A 110 -32.99 39.56 -39.78
CA ALA A 110 -34.26 39.88 -39.13
C ALA A 110 -35.13 40.85 -39.92
N ALA A 111 -34.54 41.72 -40.75
CA ALA A 111 -35.27 42.68 -41.54
C ALA A 111 -35.94 41.99 -42.75
N THR A 112 -35.23 41.09 -43.43
CA THR A 112 -35.74 40.27 -44.53
C THR A 112 -36.83 39.30 -44.06
N LEU A 113 -36.60 38.61 -42.91
CA LEU A 113 -37.63 37.75 -42.30
C LEU A 113 -38.88 38.54 -41.89
N SER A 114 -38.69 39.76 -41.32
CA SER A 114 -39.85 40.62 -40.96
C SER A 114 -40.70 40.99 -42.16
N SER A 115 -40.05 41.36 -43.27
CA SER A 115 -40.75 41.73 -44.49
C SER A 115 -41.50 40.53 -45.10
N TYR A 116 -40.83 39.36 -45.15
CA TYR A 116 -41.43 38.17 -45.70
C TYR A 116 -42.62 37.65 -44.85
N VAL A 117 -42.45 37.59 -43.50
CA VAL A 117 -43.47 37.12 -42.58
C VAL A 117 -44.73 38.02 -42.65
N ASN A 118 -44.55 39.34 -42.74
CA ASN A 118 -45.68 40.25 -42.84
C ASN A 118 -46.42 40.23 -44.21
N GLN A 119 -45.79 39.71 -45.24
CA GLN A 119 -46.38 39.70 -46.61
C GLN A 119 -46.90 38.35 -47.06
N SER A 120 -46.23 37.27 -46.66
CA SER A 120 -46.44 35.96 -47.35
C SER A 120 -46.45 34.72 -46.40
N ALA A 121 -46.35 34.90 -45.08
CA ALA A 121 -46.29 33.74 -44.18
C ALA A 121 -47.52 33.69 -43.28
N THR A 122 -48.03 32.48 -43.02
CA THR A 122 -49.18 32.21 -42.15
C THR A 122 -48.71 31.86 -40.72
N PRO A 123 -49.25 32.44 -39.67
CA PRO A 123 -48.90 32.12 -38.29
C PRO A 123 -49.36 30.70 -37.93
N LEU A 124 -48.47 29.88 -37.42
CA LEU A 124 -48.76 28.53 -36.98
C LEU A 124 -49.40 28.54 -35.57
N THR A 125 -50.46 27.77 -35.41
CA THR A 125 -51.02 27.50 -34.10
C THR A 125 -50.19 26.48 -33.34
N ARG A 126 -50.44 26.30 -32.03
CA ARG A 126 -49.76 25.30 -31.24
C ARG A 126 -50.05 23.87 -31.68
N ASP A 127 -51.24 23.61 -32.18
CA ASP A 127 -51.62 22.29 -32.65
C ASP A 127 -50.95 21.99 -34.00
N ASP A 128 -50.94 22.92 -34.96
CA ASP A 128 -50.22 22.78 -36.24
C ASP A 128 -48.72 22.51 -35.99
N LEU A 129 -48.13 23.27 -35.07
CA LEU A 129 -46.72 23.11 -34.74
C LEU A 129 -46.43 21.73 -34.10
N LYS A 130 -47.33 21.23 -33.26
CA LYS A 130 -47.21 19.92 -32.63
C LYS A 130 -47.27 18.79 -33.66
N ASP A 131 -48.17 18.90 -34.62
CA ASP A 131 -48.34 17.90 -35.66
C ASP A 131 -47.15 17.95 -36.65
N LEU A 132 -46.77 19.10 -37.16
CA LEU A 132 -45.64 19.30 -38.09
C LEU A 132 -44.30 18.86 -37.46
N ARG A 133 -44.10 19.16 -36.16
CA ARG A 133 -42.88 18.80 -35.45
C ARG A 133 -42.92 17.43 -34.75
N HIS A 134 -43.92 16.59 -35.04
CA HIS A 134 -44.01 15.25 -34.49
C HIS A 134 -42.73 14.42 -34.80
N TYR A 135 -42.21 14.56 -36.03
CA TYR A 135 -40.96 13.93 -36.46
C TYR A 135 -39.75 14.38 -35.62
N ASP A 136 -39.64 15.70 -35.36
CA ASP A 136 -38.57 16.26 -34.53
C ASP A 136 -38.66 15.74 -33.10
N PHE A 137 -39.87 15.68 -32.52
CA PHE A 137 -40.07 15.15 -31.18
C PHE A 137 -39.66 13.66 -31.08
N ALA A 138 -40.08 12.86 -32.08
CA ALA A 138 -39.68 11.45 -32.15
C ALA A 138 -38.13 11.29 -32.28
N GLY A 139 -37.49 12.16 -33.07
CA GLY A 139 -36.02 12.21 -33.21
C GLY A 139 -35.32 12.56 -31.91
N ILE A 140 -35.80 13.59 -31.20
CA ILE A 140 -35.26 13.98 -29.87
C ILE A 140 -35.41 12.81 -28.88
N LEU A 141 -36.55 12.12 -28.89
CA LEU A 141 -36.78 10.97 -27.98
C LEU A 141 -35.80 9.83 -28.29
N LYS A 142 -35.55 9.53 -29.57
CA LYS A 142 -34.53 8.54 -30.00
C LYS A 142 -33.15 8.96 -29.58
N ALA A 143 -32.74 10.22 -29.78
CA ALA A 143 -31.44 10.75 -29.35
C ALA A 143 -31.29 10.69 -27.82
N ALA A 144 -32.36 11.03 -27.07
CA ALA A 144 -32.36 10.92 -25.61
C ALA A 144 -32.27 9.46 -25.12
N ALA A 145 -32.96 8.53 -25.77
CA ALA A 145 -32.85 7.10 -25.49
C ALA A 145 -31.44 6.56 -25.80
N LEU A 146 -30.82 6.95 -26.92
CA LEU A 146 -29.45 6.61 -27.28
C LEU A 146 -28.47 7.19 -26.25
N TYR A 147 -28.63 8.44 -25.87
CA TYR A 147 -27.78 9.09 -24.85
C TYR A 147 -27.89 8.36 -23.49
N LEU A 148 -29.09 8.00 -23.08
CA LEU A 148 -29.32 7.23 -21.85
C LEU A 148 -28.66 5.83 -21.95
N LEU A 149 -28.77 5.17 -23.09
CA LEU A 149 -28.09 3.88 -23.32
C LEU A 149 -26.58 4.02 -23.23
N LEU A 150 -25.99 5.06 -23.79
CA LEU A 150 -24.56 5.37 -23.69
C LEU A 150 -24.14 5.68 -22.26
N LEU A 151 -24.98 6.38 -21.48
CA LEU A 151 -24.75 6.61 -20.05
C LEU A 151 -24.70 5.30 -19.26
N LEU A 152 -25.73 4.45 -19.44
CA LEU A 152 -25.82 3.16 -18.75
C LEU A 152 -24.67 2.23 -19.16
N THR A 153 -24.35 2.17 -20.46
CA THR A 153 -23.20 1.40 -20.96
C THR A 153 -21.90 1.89 -20.33
N GLY A 154 -21.67 3.21 -20.32
CA GLY A 154 -20.49 3.79 -19.69
C GLY A 154 -20.41 3.51 -18.19
N PHE A 155 -21.54 3.53 -17.47
CA PHE A 155 -21.59 3.16 -16.06
C PHE A 155 -21.19 1.70 -15.84
N VAL A 156 -21.79 0.77 -16.58
CA VAL A 156 -21.46 -0.67 -16.47
C VAL A 156 -20.00 -0.95 -16.80
N LEU A 157 -19.49 -0.38 -17.89
CA LEU A 157 -18.08 -0.55 -18.29
C LEU A 157 -17.12 0.01 -17.25
N ASN A 158 -17.37 1.20 -16.66
CA ASN A 158 -16.54 1.76 -15.59
C ASN A 158 -16.59 0.91 -14.31
N ALA A 159 -17.76 0.37 -13.96
CA ALA A 159 -17.92 -0.52 -12.81
C ALA A 159 -17.12 -1.82 -13.00
N LEU A 160 -17.22 -2.43 -14.18
CA LEU A 160 -16.45 -3.63 -14.54
C LEU A 160 -14.93 -3.37 -14.55
N ASP A 161 -14.48 -2.28 -15.16
CA ASP A 161 -13.07 -1.89 -15.20
C ASP A 161 -12.52 -1.71 -13.79
N THR A 162 -13.23 -0.96 -12.94
CA THR A 162 -12.83 -0.75 -11.54
C THR A 162 -12.77 -2.07 -10.77
N TRP A 163 -13.78 -2.94 -10.92
CA TRP A 163 -13.81 -4.24 -10.25
C TRP A 163 -12.64 -5.14 -10.65
N ILE A 164 -12.38 -5.25 -11.96
CA ILE A 164 -11.28 -6.06 -12.51
C ILE A 164 -9.92 -5.57 -11.99
N LEU A 165 -9.69 -4.26 -12.02
CA LEU A 165 -8.43 -3.66 -11.60
C LEU A 165 -8.21 -3.77 -10.09
N GLN A 166 -9.25 -3.54 -9.28
CA GLN A 166 -9.15 -3.70 -7.84
C GLN A 166 -8.89 -5.15 -7.44
N LYS A 167 -9.58 -6.12 -8.08
CA LYS A 167 -9.31 -7.54 -7.86
C LYS A 167 -7.86 -7.90 -8.18
N MET A 168 -7.38 -7.50 -9.35
CA MET A 168 -5.98 -7.72 -9.76
C MET A 168 -4.99 -7.08 -8.77
N GLY A 169 -5.26 -5.84 -8.32
CA GLY A 169 -4.43 -5.16 -7.33
C GLY A 169 -4.34 -5.94 -6.03
N GLN A 170 -5.47 -6.47 -5.52
CA GLN A 170 -5.49 -7.28 -4.31
C GLN A 170 -4.74 -8.62 -4.46
N GLU A 171 -4.81 -9.26 -5.61
CA GLU A 171 -4.05 -10.48 -5.89
C GLU A 171 -2.53 -10.22 -5.91
N ILE A 172 -2.10 -9.12 -6.52
CA ILE A 172 -0.68 -8.71 -6.55
C ILE A 172 -0.17 -8.40 -5.14
N ILE A 173 -0.95 -7.66 -4.33
CA ILE A 173 -0.54 -7.30 -2.97
C ILE A 173 -0.48 -8.52 -2.06
N TYR A 174 -1.42 -9.46 -2.21
CA TYR A 174 -1.39 -10.73 -1.48
C TYR A 174 -0.09 -11.49 -1.75
N GLN A 175 0.26 -11.69 -3.03
CA GLN A 175 1.51 -12.36 -3.42
C GLN A 175 2.75 -11.62 -2.90
N MET A 176 2.76 -10.29 -3.00
CA MET A 176 3.89 -9.49 -2.55
C MET A 176 4.06 -9.54 -1.02
N ARG A 177 2.97 -9.50 -0.26
CA ARG A 177 3.02 -9.64 1.20
C ARG A 177 3.54 -11.01 1.63
N GLU A 178 3.07 -12.05 0.98
CA GLU A 178 3.52 -13.43 1.23
C GLU A 178 5.03 -13.57 0.92
N GLU A 179 5.48 -13.09 -0.25
CA GLU A 179 6.89 -13.13 -0.64
C GLU A 179 7.77 -12.34 0.32
N VAL A 180 7.39 -11.11 0.68
CA VAL A 180 8.14 -10.28 1.61
C VAL A 180 8.19 -10.89 3.01
N PHE A 181 7.07 -11.39 3.51
CA PHE A 181 6.99 -12.00 4.83
C PHE A 181 7.80 -13.29 4.91
N THR A 182 7.67 -14.17 3.94
CA THR A 182 8.47 -15.41 3.82
C THR A 182 9.96 -15.09 3.73
N HIS A 183 10.33 -14.07 2.95
CA HIS A 183 11.72 -13.67 2.82
C HIS A 183 12.26 -13.09 4.13
N ILE A 184 11.50 -12.24 4.83
CA ILE A 184 11.89 -11.72 6.16
C ILE A 184 12.16 -12.87 7.12
N HIS A 185 11.33 -13.91 7.14
CA HIS A 185 11.52 -15.09 8.00
C HIS A 185 12.79 -15.89 7.65
N SER A 186 13.30 -15.78 6.44
CA SER A 186 14.55 -16.43 6.04
C SER A 186 15.81 -15.66 6.43
N LEU A 187 15.66 -14.40 6.87
CA LEU A 187 16.80 -13.55 7.21
C LEU A 187 17.40 -13.91 8.57
N SER A 188 18.68 -13.61 8.73
CA SER A 188 19.45 -13.91 9.94
C SER A 188 19.12 -12.97 11.11
N LEU A 189 19.44 -13.38 12.33
CA LEU A 189 19.28 -12.56 13.54
C LEU A 189 20.03 -11.23 13.45
N ASN A 190 21.18 -11.21 12.75
CA ASN A 190 21.96 -10.00 12.51
C ASN A 190 21.14 -8.89 11.80
N PHE A 191 20.33 -9.27 10.83
CA PHE A 191 19.42 -8.33 10.15
C PHE A 191 18.41 -7.72 11.12
N PHE A 192 17.80 -8.54 12.00
CA PHE A 192 16.81 -8.06 12.98
C PHE A 192 17.43 -7.17 14.06
N ASN A 193 18.68 -7.45 14.47
CA ASN A 193 19.39 -6.62 15.43
C ASN A 193 19.71 -5.20 14.87
N ASN A 194 19.93 -5.10 13.55
CA ASN A 194 20.25 -3.84 12.87
C ASN A 194 19.03 -3.14 12.25
N THR A 195 17.87 -3.79 12.23
CA THR A 195 16.66 -3.25 11.59
C THR A 195 15.49 -3.22 12.57
N PRO A 196 14.97 -2.02 12.94
CA PRO A 196 13.83 -1.92 13.84
C PRO A 196 12.60 -2.65 13.31
N VAL A 197 11.94 -3.44 14.16
CA VAL A 197 10.74 -4.24 13.79
C VAL A 197 9.62 -3.36 13.20
N GLY A 198 9.38 -2.17 13.77
CA GLY A 198 8.38 -1.24 13.25
C GLY A 198 8.62 -0.82 11.79
N LYS A 199 9.90 -0.76 11.37
CA LYS A 199 10.26 -0.52 9.97
C LYS A 199 9.84 -1.69 9.08
N LEU A 200 10.01 -2.93 9.53
CA LEU A 200 9.61 -4.14 8.80
C LEU A 200 8.08 -4.24 8.67
N VAL A 201 7.36 -4.01 9.77
CA VAL A 201 5.89 -3.94 9.77
C VAL A 201 5.40 -2.93 8.73
N THR A 202 5.98 -1.72 8.70
CA THR A 202 5.60 -0.70 7.70
C THR A 202 5.84 -1.16 6.27
N ARG A 203 6.90 -1.97 6.00
CA ARG A 203 7.16 -2.51 4.66
C ARG A 203 6.09 -3.51 4.22
N VAL A 204 5.71 -4.43 5.15
CA VAL A 204 4.72 -5.47 4.84
C VAL A 204 3.30 -4.90 4.72
N SER A 205 2.96 -3.87 5.50
CA SER A 205 1.62 -3.28 5.51
C SER A 205 1.49 -2.08 4.57
N ASN A 206 2.14 -0.95 4.89
CA ASN A 206 1.90 0.33 4.23
C ASN A 206 2.58 0.46 2.87
N ASP A 207 3.86 0.01 2.75
CA ASP A 207 4.58 0.13 1.48
C ASP A 207 4.01 -0.83 0.43
N THR A 208 3.50 -2.01 0.81
CA THR A 208 2.78 -2.89 -0.12
C THR A 208 1.45 -2.28 -0.56
N GLU A 209 0.73 -1.59 0.33
CA GLU A 209 -0.52 -0.88 -0.04
C GLU A 209 -0.25 0.26 -1.03
N ALA A 210 0.84 1.02 -0.86
CA ALA A 210 1.24 2.03 -1.84
C ALA A 210 1.56 1.43 -3.22
N VAL A 211 2.05 0.18 -3.27
CA VAL A 211 2.25 -0.55 -4.54
C VAL A 211 0.92 -1.04 -5.11
N ASN A 212 -0.05 -1.44 -4.28
CA ASN A 212 -1.41 -1.74 -4.74
C ASN A 212 -2.03 -0.52 -5.46
N GLU A 213 -1.97 0.65 -4.83
CA GLU A 213 -2.49 1.90 -5.40
C GLU A 213 -1.83 2.23 -6.76
N LEU A 214 -0.54 1.92 -6.91
CA LEU A 214 0.17 2.07 -8.18
C LEU A 214 -0.48 1.26 -9.30
N PHE A 215 -0.77 -0.02 -9.07
CA PHE A 215 -1.30 -0.91 -10.10
C PHE A 215 -2.80 -0.76 -10.34
N SER A 216 -3.59 -0.63 -9.26
CA SER A 216 -5.05 -0.58 -9.35
C SER A 216 -5.59 0.78 -9.75
N THR A 217 -4.86 1.86 -9.49
CA THR A 217 -5.39 3.22 -9.64
C THR A 217 -4.49 4.11 -10.49
N ILE A 218 -3.22 4.28 -10.11
CA ILE A 218 -2.37 5.33 -10.70
C ILE A 218 -2.05 5.06 -12.17
N LEU A 219 -1.54 3.87 -12.49
CA LEU A 219 -1.15 3.53 -13.88
C LEU A 219 -2.34 3.59 -14.83
N VAL A 220 -3.50 3.13 -14.36
CA VAL A 220 -4.73 3.14 -15.17
C VAL A 220 -5.25 4.55 -15.39
N LYS A 221 -5.29 5.38 -14.35
CA LYS A 221 -5.68 6.79 -14.49
C LYS A 221 -4.74 7.56 -15.43
N LEU A 222 -3.41 7.33 -15.31
CA LEU A 222 -2.44 7.94 -16.22
C LEU A 222 -2.71 7.55 -17.67
N PHE A 223 -2.91 6.26 -17.94
CA PHE A 223 -3.24 5.76 -19.27
C PHE A 223 -4.57 6.34 -19.78
N LYS A 224 -5.65 6.25 -18.97
CA LYS A 224 -6.98 6.77 -19.31
C LYS A 224 -6.93 8.27 -19.66
N ASN A 225 -6.24 9.07 -18.85
CA ASN A 225 -6.16 10.52 -19.07
C ASN A 225 -5.36 10.89 -20.31
N ILE A 226 -4.25 10.17 -20.58
CA ILE A 226 -3.48 10.37 -21.82
C ILE A 226 -4.33 10.05 -23.05
N VAL A 227 -5.03 8.92 -23.04
CA VAL A 227 -5.90 8.51 -24.16
C VAL A 227 -7.09 9.47 -24.32
N LYS A 228 -7.68 9.96 -23.21
CA LYS A 228 -8.74 10.98 -23.26
C LYS A 228 -8.27 12.27 -23.92
N ILE A 229 -7.11 12.80 -23.54
CA ILE A 229 -6.55 14.02 -24.13
C ILE A 229 -6.37 13.83 -25.64
N ILE A 230 -5.77 12.71 -26.05
CA ILE A 230 -5.59 12.39 -27.46
C ILE A 230 -6.94 12.23 -28.16
N GLY A 231 -7.89 11.53 -27.55
CA GLY A 231 -9.23 11.30 -28.08
C GLY A 231 -9.99 12.62 -28.31
N TYR A 232 -10.03 13.51 -27.30
CA TYR A 232 -10.62 14.85 -27.47
C TYR A 232 -9.94 15.63 -28.59
N ALA A 233 -8.62 15.63 -28.64
CA ALA A 233 -7.88 16.36 -29.69
C ALA A 233 -8.21 15.81 -31.10
N VAL A 234 -8.22 14.50 -31.27
CA VAL A 234 -8.54 13.86 -32.57
C VAL A 234 -9.97 14.16 -33.00
N VAL A 235 -10.95 14.01 -32.10
CA VAL A 235 -12.36 14.25 -32.43
C VAL A 235 -12.59 15.74 -32.72
N MET A 236 -12.05 16.66 -31.92
CA MET A 236 -12.18 18.10 -32.19
C MET A 236 -11.57 18.52 -33.53
N LEU A 237 -10.39 17.97 -33.88
CA LEU A 237 -9.74 18.21 -35.16
C LEU A 237 -10.54 17.61 -36.35
N SER A 238 -11.20 16.48 -36.17
CA SER A 238 -12.01 15.84 -37.21
C SER A 238 -13.32 16.61 -37.50
N ILE A 239 -13.89 17.26 -36.47
CA ILE A 239 -15.14 18.04 -36.62
C ILE A 239 -14.84 19.41 -37.25
N ASN A 240 -13.92 20.19 -36.69
CA ASN A 240 -13.56 21.50 -37.23
C ASN A 240 -12.16 21.93 -36.78
N VAL A 241 -11.21 21.95 -37.71
CA VAL A 241 -9.80 22.28 -37.42
C VAL A 241 -9.62 23.69 -36.87
N LYS A 242 -10.35 24.69 -37.40
CA LYS A 242 -10.24 26.08 -36.94
C LYS A 242 -10.68 26.22 -35.47
N MET A 243 -11.81 25.65 -35.12
CA MET A 243 -12.32 25.64 -33.75
C MET A 243 -11.42 24.85 -32.80
N ALA A 244 -10.87 23.72 -33.25
CA ALA A 244 -9.92 22.94 -32.46
C ALA A 244 -8.64 23.73 -32.14
N LEU A 245 -8.07 24.44 -33.10
CA LEU A 245 -6.89 25.28 -32.86
C LEU A 245 -7.17 26.43 -31.91
N VAL A 246 -8.35 27.07 -31.99
CA VAL A 246 -8.78 28.08 -31.00
C VAL A 246 -8.89 27.47 -29.59
N SER A 247 -9.49 26.29 -29.48
CA SER A 247 -9.61 25.56 -28.20
C SER A 247 -8.24 25.24 -27.60
N PHE A 248 -7.24 24.94 -28.42
CA PHE A 248 -5.89 24.60 -27.97
C PHE A 248 -4.98 25.81 -27.74
N ALA A 249 -5.43 27.02 -28.08
CA ALA A 249 -4.61 28.23 -27.97
C ALA A 249 -4.08 28.50 -26.56
N LEU A 250 -4.81 28.08 -25.52
CA LEU A 250 -4.42 28.25 -24.11
C LEU A 250 -3.64 27.06 -23.52
N LEU A 251 -3.39 25.98 -24.27
CA LEU A 251 -2.61 24.83 -23.79
C LEU A 251 -1.17 25.19 -23.35
N PRO A 252 -0.44 26.07 -24.05
CA PRO A 252 0.88 26.50 -23.58
C PRO A 252 0.84 27.11 -22.18
N LEU A 253 -0.19 27.94 -21.90
CA LEU A 253 -0.38 28.54 -20.59
C LEU A 253 -0.65 27.49 -19.51
N VAL A 254 -1.50 26.49 -19.80
CA VAL A 254 -1.78 25.36 -18.88
C VAL A 254 -0.50 24.56 -18.62
N THR A 255 0.31 24.32 -19.66
CA THR A 255 1.57 23.60 -19.51
C THR A 255 2.52 24.35 -18.55
N VAL A 256 2.67 25.65 -18.70
CA VAL A 256 3.49 26.49 -17.81
C VAL A 256 2.97 26.44 -16.38
N LEU A 257 1.65 26.62 -16.18
CA LEU A 257 1.01 26.54 -14.86
C LEU A 257 1.23 25.18 -14.20
N THR A 258 1.07 24.09 -14.95
CA THR A 258 1.28 22.72 -14.46
C THR A 258 2.74 22.48 -14.05
N PHE A 259 3.70 23.00 -14.83
CA PHE A 259 5.13 22.89 -14.51
C PHE A 259 5.49 23.66 -13.24
N PHE A 260 4.94 24.87 -13.08
CA PHE A 260 5.14 25.71 -11.90
C PHE A 260 4.51 25.06 -10.66
N PHE A 261 3.28 24.55 -10.80
CA PHE A 261 2.61 23.81 -9.73
C PHE A 261 3.42 22.60 -9.27
N ARG A 262 3.91 21.79 -10.21
CA ARG A 262 4.74 20.61 -9.90
C ARG A 262 5.97 20.97 -9.07
N PHE A 263 6.64 22.07 -9.38
CA PHE A 263 7.81 22.53 -8.65
C PHE A 263 7.46 22.99 -7.22
N MET A 264 6.38 23.76 -7.07
CA MET A 264 5.92 24.25 -5.77
C MET A 264 5.37 23.10 -4.89
N SER A 265 4.52 22.25 -5.46
CA SER A 265 3.90 21.13 -4.77
C SER A 265 4.94 20.15 -4.22
N ARG A 266 5.99 19.84 -4.99
CA ARG A 266 7.08 18.98 -4.52
C ARG A 266 7.76 19.56 -3.27
N LYS A 267 8.12 20.83 -3.28
CA LYS A 267 8.76 21.50 -2.13
C LYS A 267 7.85 21.54 -0.90
N ALA A 268 6.57 21.83 -1.11
CA ALA A 268 5.59 21.87 -0.03
C ALA A 268 5.41 20.47 0.60
N TYR A 269 5.24 19.45 -0.24
CA TYR A 269 5.11 18.05 0.20
C TYR A 269 6.34 17.55 0.98
N GLU A 270 7.56 17.80 0.48
CA GLU A 270 8.79 17.42 1.17
C GLU A 270 8.88 18.11 2.56
N LEU A 271 8.51 19.39 2.65
CA LEU A 271 8.47 20.12 3.92
C LEU A 271 7.47 19.51 4.90
N THR A 272 6.23 19.30 4.47
CA THR A 272 5.16 18.67 5.27
C THR A 272 5.59 17.32 5.79
N ARG A 273 6.16 16.47 4.92
CA ARG A 273 6.62 15.13 5.29
C ARG A 273 7.72 15.15 6.34
N ASN A 274 8.67 16.07 6.23
CA ASN A 274 9.72 16.22 7.23
C ASN A 274 9.15 16.66 8.59
N ARG A 275 8.19 17.60 8.61
CA ARG A 275 7.55 18.05 9.85
C ARG A 275 6.67 16.98 10.49
N ILE A 276 5.98 16.14 9.70
CA ILE A 276 5.27 14.97 10.22
C ILE A 276 6.26 13.99 10.87
N THR A 277 7.39 13.73 10.24
CA THR A 277 8.43 12.85 10.79
C THR A 277 8.97 13.39 12.12
N ASP A 278 9.30 14.70 12.17
CA ASP A 278 9.78 15.36 13.38
C ASP A 278 8.77 15.28 14.54
N LEU A 279 7.48 15.44 14.24
CA LEU A 279 6.41 15.35 15.23
C LEU A 279 6.21 13.90 15.71
N ASN A 280 6.19 12.92 14.78
CA ASN A 280 6.03 11.51 15.13
C ASN A 280 7.19 10.97 15.96
N THR A 281 8.43 11.38 15.65
CA THR A 281 9.61 11.04 16.45
C THR A 281 9.46 11.60 17.86
N PHE A 282 9.09 12.88 17.99
CA PHE A 282 8.86 13.52 19.26
C PHE A 282 7.78 12.79 20.09
N LEU A 283 6.63 12.48 19.47
CA LEU A 283 5.55 11.75 20.14
C LEU A 283 6.00 10.36 20.61
N SER A 284 6.69 9.61 19.75
CA SER A 284 7.18 8.26 20.08
C SER A 284 8.12 8.29 21.29
N GLU A 285 9.10 9.22 21.31
CA GLU A 285 10.05 9.36 22.42
C GLU A 285 9.35 9.75 23.72
N HIS A 286 8.49 10.78 23.66
CA HIS A 286 7.86 11.33 24.86
C HIS A 286 6.77 10.44 25.44
N LEU A 287 5.98 9.74 24.61
CA LEU A 287 5.00 8.76 25.07
C LEU A 287 5.69 7.54 25.68
N SER A 288 6.75 7.05 25.08
CA SER A 288 7.56 5.96 25.66
C SER A 288 8.24 6.38 26.98
N GLY A 289 8.67 7.63 27.06
CA GLY A 289 9.30 8.22 28.26
C GLY A 289 8.33 8.92 29.21
N MET A 290 7.00 8.75 29.07
CA MET A 290 6.00 9.52 29.84
C MET A 290 6.21 9.42 31.36
N LYS A 291 6.50 8.22 31.88
CA LYS A 291 6.79 8.01 33.30
C LYS A 291 7.95 8.89 33.78
N LEU A 292 9.00 9.04 32.98
CA LEU A 292 10.15 9.88 33.31
C LEU A 292 9.76 11.37 33.34
N ILE A 293 8.96 11.81 32.34
CA ILE A 293 8.47 13.20 32.28
C ILE A 293 7.68 13.55 33.52
N GLN A 294 6.77 12.66 33.94
CA GLN A 294 5.94 12.83 35.15
C GLN A 294 6.77 12.82 36.43
N ILE A 295 7.74 11.90 36.57
CA ILE A 295 8.61 11.85 37.79
C ILE A 295 9.38 13.15 37.98
N PHE A 296 9.80 13.80 36.86
CA PHE A 296 10.55 15.06 36.90
C PHE A 296 9.68 16.31 36.76
N ALA A 297 8.32 16.16 36.73
CA ALA A 297 7.34 17.24 36.58
C ALA A 297 7.69 18.21 35.41
N ARG A 298 7.96 17.65 34.22
CA ARG A 298 8.37 18.41 33.03
C ARG A 298 7.28 18.48 31.94
N GLU A 299 6.03 18.26 32.29
CA GLU A 299 4.91 18.19 31.33
C GLU A 299 4.74 19.52 30.58
N GLU A 300 4.77 20.66 31.27
CA GLU A 300 4.59 21.97 30.65
C GLU A 300 5.69 22.29 29.62
N GLU A 301 6.96 22.00 29.98
CA GLU A 301 8.08 22.21 29.07
C GLU A 301 7.97 21.34 27.81
N LYS A 302 7.56 20.09 28.00
CA LYS A 302 7.35 19.14 26.90
C LYS A 302 6.13 19.52 26.04
N TYR A 303 5.09 20.05 26.66
CA TYR A 303 3.94 20.58 25.96
C TYR A 303 4.32 21.78 25.08
N ALA A 304 5.10 22.72 25.58
CA ALA A 304 5.58 23.86 24.79
C ALA A 304 6.45 23.42 23.58
N GLN A 305 7.28 22.36 23.75
CA GLN A 305 8.03 21.78 22.66
C GLN A 305 7.12 21.12 21.60
N PHE A 306 6.08 20.41 22.03
CA PHE A 306 5.07 19.82 21.18
C PHE A 306 4.30 20.90 20.39
N GLU A 307 3.83 21.95 21.07
CA GLU A 307 3.11 23.07 20.46
C GLU A 307 3.91 23.69 19.32
N LYS A 308 5.21 23.96 19.55
CA LYS A 308 6.10 24.49 18.50
C LYS A 308 6.21 23.55 17.29
N LYS A 309 6.36 22.23 17.51
CA LYS A 309 6.42 21.24 16.42
C LYS A 309 5.10 21.14 15.67
N SER A 310 3.99 21.21 16.39
CA SER A 310 2.64 21.23 15.82
C SER A 310 2.39 22.50 15.00
N GLU A 311 2.84 23.65 15.48
CA GLU A 311 2.77 24.90 14.73
C GLU A 311 3.62 24.88 13.44
N ASP A 312 4.83 24.32 13.51
CA ASP A 312 5.69 24.13 12.34
C ASP A 312 5.03 23.20 11.30
N LEU A 313 4.37 22.13 11.73
CA LEU A 313 3.59 21.25 10.87
C LEU A 313 2.38 21.99 10.27
N TYR A 314 1.65 22.76 11.08
CA TYR A 314 0.55 23.58 10.60
C TYR A 314 0.99 24.53 9.49
N LYS A 315 2.11 25.23 9.66
CA LYS A 315 2.67 26.15 8.65
C LYS A 315 3.08 25.40 7.37
N ALA A 316 3.61 24.18 7.50
CA ALA A 316 3.95 23.34 6.35
C ALA A 316 2.69 22.89 5.59
N ASN A 317 1.69 22.38 6.31
CA ASN A 317 0.40 21.99 5.74
C ASN A 317 -0.31 23.16 5.07
N TRP A 318 -0.27 24.34 5.69
CA TRP A 318 -0.85 25.55 5.11
C TRP A 318 -0.23 25.90 3.76
N ARG A 319 1.11 25.79 3.61
CA ARG A 319 1.79 26.01 2.33
C ARG A 319 1.37 24.99 1.27
N GLU A 320 1.21 23.73 1.68
CA GLU A 320 0.76 22.66 0.79
C GLU A 320 -0.67 22.94 0.32
N VAL A 321 -1.60 23.21 1.26
CA VAL A 321 -2.99 23.56 0.95
C VAL A 321 -3.07 24.78 0.03
N MET A 322 -2.29 25.85 0.30
CA MET A 322 -2.25 27.05 -0.55
C MET A 322 -1.76 26.74 -1.97
N THR A 323 -0.82 25.80 -2.12
CA THR A 323 -0.35 25.39 -3.44
C THR A 323 -1.49 24.79 -4.27
N PHE A 324 -2.30 23.92 -3.68
CA PHE A 324 -3.48 23.33 -4.33
C PHE A 324 -4.63 24.35 -4.49
N ALA A 325 -4.86 25.18 -3.47
CA ALA A 325 -5.90 26.20 -3.48
C ALA A 325 -5.71 27.26 -4.56
N ILE A 326 -4.47 27.50 -5.01
CA ILE A 326 -4.18 28.40 -6.12
C ILE A 326 -4.22 27.65 -7.46
N PHE A 327 -3.67 26.45 -7.53
CA PHE A 327 -3.54 25.72 -8.79
C PHE A 327 -4.89 25.33 -9.42
N ARG A 328 -5.79 24.71 -8.65
CA ARG A 328 -7.08 24.27 -9.16
C ARG A 328 -7.93 25.42 -9.72
N PRO A 329 -8.15 26.52 -8.98
CA PRO A 329 -8.86 27.68 -9.52
C PRO A 329 -8.15 28.33 -10.71
N SER A 330 -6.80 28.29 -10.77
CA SER A 330 -6.06 28.82 -11.92
C SER A 330 -6.32 28.02 -13.19
N ILE A 331 -6.31 26.69 -13.12
CA ILE A 331 -6.67 25.82 -14.26
C ILE A 331 -8.13 26.05 -14.66
N TYR A 332 -9.05 26.13 -13.67
CA TYR A 332 -10.45 26.44 -13.93
C TYR A 332 -10.62 27.79 -14.64
N LEU A 333 -9.92 28.83 -14.19
CA LEU A 333 -9.96 30.15 -14.84
C LEU A 333 -9.49 30.06 -16.30
N VAL A 334 -8.40 29.32 -16.57
CA VAL A 334 -7.92 29.10 -17.94
C VAL A 334 -8.94 28.31 -18.77
N SER A 335 -9.62 27.31 -18.18
CA SER A 335 -10.68 26.56 -18.88
C SER A 335 -11.88 27.46 -19.24
N VAL A 336 -12.28 28.37 -18.33
CA VAL A 336 -13.34 29.37 -18.60
C VAL A 336 -12.91 30.36 -19.69
N LEU A 337 -11.66 30.82 -19.68
CA LEU A 337 -11.13 31.68 -20.75
C LEU A 337 -11.11 30.95 -22.11
N ALA A 338 -10.72 29.67 -22.12
CA ALA A 338 -10.78 28.84 -23.33
C ALA A 338 -12.22 28.68 -23.82
N MET A 339 -13.15 28.44 -22.91
CA MET A 339 -14.59 28.37 -23.23
C MET A 339 -15.11 29.70 -23.81
N MET A 340 -14.71 30.85 -23.23
CA MET A 340 -15.09 32.17 -23.77
C MET A 340 -14.56 32.39 -25.20
N LEU A 341 -13.31 31.95 -25.49
CA LEU A 341 -12.75 32.01 -26.84
C LEU A 341 -13.54 31.12 -27.82
N VAL A 342 -13.91 29.92 -27.40
CA VAL A 342 -14.73 28.98 -28.19
C VAL A 342 -16.12 29.56 -28.45
N ILE A 343 -16.78 30.08 -27.42
CA ILE A 343 -18.11 30.72 -27.57
C ILE A 343 -18.01 31.95 -28.49
N GLY A 344 -17.04 32.85 -28.27
CA GLY A 344 -16.91 34.07 -29.07
C GLY A 344 -16.65 33.77 -30.54
N THR A 345 -15.66 32.92 -30.85
CA THR A 345 -15.34 32.54 -32.23
C THR A 345 -16.39 31.64 -32.86
N GLY A 346 -16.97 30.72 -32.07
CA GLY A 346 -18.01 29.82 -32.53
C GLY A 346 -19.35 30.52 -32.81
N SER A 347 -19.75 31.45 -31.94
CA SER A 347 -20.95 32.29 -32.18
C SER A 347 -20.83 33.12 -33.45
N ALA A 348 -19.64 33.73 -33.68
CA ALA A 348 -19.37 34.39 -34.92
C ALA A 348 -19.45 33.45 -36.15
N GLY A 349 -19.00 32.19 -35.99
CA GLY A 349 -19.13 31.15 -36.98
C GLY A 349 -20.58 30.77 -37.24
N VAL A 350 -21.41 30.65 -36.21
CA VAL A 350 -22.86 30.35 -36.33
C VAL A 350 -23.57 31.51 -37.03
N LEU A 351 -23.30 32.77 -36.60
CA LEU A 351 -23.90 33.94 -37.24
C LEU A 351 -23.50 34.10 -38.71
N ASN A 352 -22.28 33.70 -39.08
CA ASN A 352 -21.78 33.67 -40.45
C ASN A 352 -22.09 32.35 -41.19
N GLN A 353 -22.87 31.44 -40.59
CA GLN A 353 -23.29 30.15 -41.15
C GLN A 353 -22.14 29.21 -41.56
N THR A 354 -20.99 29.42 -41.02
CA THR A 354 -19.81 28.54 -41.22
C THR A 354 -19.71 27.43 -40.19
N LEU A 355 -20.58 27.44 -39.17
CA LEU A 355 -20.62 26.49 -38.07
C LEU A 355 -22.08 26.27 -37.65
N SER A 356 -22.47 25.04 -37.37
CA SER A 356 -23.79 24.73 -36.79
C SER A 356 -23.83 25.01 -35.26
N LEU A 357 -25.02 25.20 -34.70
CA LEU A 357 -25.20 25.40 -33.27
C LEU A 357 -24.86 24.13 -32.48
N GLY A 358 -25.17 22.94 -33.03
CA GLY A 358 -24.80 21.65 -32.44
C GLY A 358 -23.29 21.45 -32.39
N THR A 359 -22.59 21.81 -33.47
CA THR A 359 -21.11 21.79 -33.48
C THR A 359 -20.54 22.72 -32.41
N LEU A 360 -21.07 23.93 -32.25
CA LEU A 360 -20.65 24.84 -31.18
C LEU A 360 -20.87 24.21 -29.79
N PHE A 361 -22.00 23.59 -29.57
CA PHE A 361 -22.32 22.88 -28.32
C PHE A 361 -21.30 21.75 -28.04
N ILE A 362 -20.97 20.96 -29.07
CA ILE A 362 -19.95 19.88 -28.97
C ILE A 362 -18.60 20.46 -28.49
N PHE A 363 -18.16 21.57 -29.12
CA PHE A 363 -16.89 22.21 -28.74
C PHE A 363 -16.91 22.78 -27.33
N ILE A 364 -18.02 23.41 -26.88
CA ILE A 364 -18.21 23.87 -25.51
C ILE A 364 -18.08 22.71 -24.52
N THR A 365 -18.73 21.59 -24.83
CA THR A 365 -18.71 20.40 -23.97
C THR A 365 -17.33 19.77 -23.92
N TYR A 366 -16.65 19.65 -25.05
CA TYR A 366 -15.29 19.08 -25.07
C TYR A 366 -14.29 19.97 -24.38
N ILE A 367 -14.31 21.30 -24.57
CA ILE A 367 -13.35 22.18 -23.92
C ILE A 367 -13.54 22.21 -22.40
N SER A 368 -14.78 22.10 -21.91
CA SER A 368 -15.07 22.00 -20.47
C SER A 368 -14.47 20.75 -19.85
N SER A 369 -14.44 19.63 -20.60
CA SER A 369 -13.95 18.33 -20.13
C SER A 369 -12.47 18.08 -20.44
N PHE A 370 -11.84 18.88 -21.30
CA PHE A 370 -10.48 18.69 -21.79
C PHE A 370 -9.40 18.94 -20.74
N PHE A 371 -9.66 19.90 -19.81
CA PHE A 371 -8.67 20.31 -18.82
C PHE A 371 -8.61 19.38 -17.60
N ASP A 372 -9.68 18.65 -17.30
CA ASP A 372 -9.74 17.71 -16.16
C ASP A 372 -8.65 16.62 -16.23
N PRO A 373 -8.47 15.89 -17.35
CA PRO A 373 -7.41 14.91 -17.48
C PRO A 373 -6.00 15.50 -17.31
N ILE A 374 -5.77 16.73 -17.72
CA ILE A 374 -4.46 17.40 -17.57
C ILE A 374 -4.18 17.71 -16.09
N GLN A 375 -5.18 18.19 -15.37
CA GLN A 375 -5.09 18.43 -13.94
C GLN A 375 -4.85 17.12 -13.18
N GLU A 376 -5.62 16.07 -13.47
CA GLU A 376 -5.43 14.75 -12.85
C GLU A 376 -4.03 14.18 -13.10
N LEU A 377 -3.49 14.30 -14.31
CA LEU A 377 -2.12 13.87 -14.61
C LEU A 377 -1.09 14.60 -13.75
N ALA A 378 -1.25 15.91 -13.52
CA ALA A 378 -0.37 16.69 -12.68
C ALA A 378 -0.41 16.23 -11.22
N GLU A 379 -1.60 15.95 -10.68
CA GLU A 379 -1.82 15.51 -9.30
C GLU A 379 -1.29 14.09 -9.07
N GLN A 380 -1.51 13.16 -10.02
CA GLN A 380 -1.08 11.75 -9.90
C GLN A 380 0.44 11.56 -9.92
N PHE A 381 1.20 12.51 -10.42
CA PHE A 381 2.64 12.36 -10.54
C PHE A 381 3.36 12.24 -9.17
N GLY A 382 2.89 12.97 -8.17
CA GLY A 382 3.41 12.88 -6.79
C GLY A 382 3.18 11.50 -6.17
N THR A 383 1.96 10.99 -6.32
CA THR A 383 1.57 9.67 -5.82
C THR A 383 2.36 8.56 -6.52
N LEU A 384 2.57 8.69 -7.84
CA LEU A 384 3.42 7.77 -8.61
C LEU A 384 4.85 7.70 -8.03
N GLN A 385 5.48 8.84 -7.75
CA GLN A 385 6.82 8.88 -7.16
C GLN A 385 6.86 8.24 -5.78
N SER A 386 5.86 8.50 -4.93
CA SER A 386 5.75 7.89 -3.59
C SER A 386 5.63 6.38 -3.67
N SER A 387 4.75 5.86 -4.53
CA SER A 387 4.55 4.42 -4.70
C SER A 387 5.78 3.72 -5.26
N LEU A 388 6.50 4.35 -6.20
CA LEU A 388 7.78 3.84 -6.71
C LEU A 388 8.87 3.81 -5.63
N ALA A 389 8.92 4.81 -4.74
CA ALA A 389 9.84 4.83 -3.61
C ALA A 389 9.52 3.71 -2.61
N SER A 390 8.24 3.47 -2.31
CA SER A 390 7.80 2.35 -1.45
C SER A 390 8.15 0.99 -2.07
N ALA A 391 7.95 0.82 -3.37
CA ALA A 391 8.42 -0.38 -4.09
C ALA A 391 9.94 -0.59 -3.98
N GLY A 392 10.73 0.49 -4.10
CA GLY A 392 12.18 0.43 -3.92
C GLY A 392 12.59 -0.06 -2.54
N LYS A 393 11.88 0.37 -1.49
CA LYS A 393 12.11 -0.07 -0.12
C LYS A 393 11.74 -1.55 0.10
N ILE A 394 10.66 -2.04 -0.51
CA ILE A 394 10.28 -3.46 -0.48
C ILE A 394 11.38 -4.29 -1.15
N PHE A 395 11.80 -3.89 -2.35
CA PHE A 395 12.85 -4.61 -3.06
C PHE A 395 14.20 -4.60 -2.35
N SER A 396 14.51 -3.55 -1.58
CA SER A 396 15.74 -3.53 -0.77
C SER A 396 15.74 -4.61 0.30
N ILE A 397 14.57 -4.99 0.85
CA ILE A 397 14.46 -6.13 1.77
C ILE A 397 14.58 -7.45 1.02
N LEU A 398 13.89 -7.60 -0.12
CA LEU A 398 13.96 -8.82 -0.94
C LEU A 398 15.35 -9.07 -1.55
N ASP A 399 16.19 -8.05 -1.63
CA ASP A 399 17.59 -8.17 -2.09
C ASP A 399 18.57 -8.50 -0.97
N GLU A 400 18.13 -8.39 0.31
CA GLU A 400 18.92 -8.78 1.46
C GLU A 400 19.16 -10.28 1.45
N LYS A 401 20.41 -10.69 1.62
CA LYS A 401 20.76 -12.12 1.61
C LYS A 401 20.85 -12.64 3.03
N PRO A 402 20.30 -13.83 3.30
CA PRO A 402 20.51 -14.49 4.58
C PRO A 402 22.02 -14.71 4.81
N ASP A 403 22.56 -14.27 5.95
CA ASP A 403 23.95 -14.51 6.32
C ASP A 403 24.21 -16.01 6.56
N ILE A 404 23.15 -16.72 7.02
CA ILE A 404 23.22 -18.17 7.30
C ILE A 404 22.48 -18.91 6.19
N VAL A 405 23.25 -19.67 5.43
CA VAL A 405 22.74 -20.48 4.34
C VAL A 405 22.58 -21.92 4.80
N LYS A 406 21.39 -22.51 4.58
CA LYS A 406 21.18 -23.96 4.81
C LYS A 406 22.06 -24.77 3.86
N PRO A 407 22.70 -25.85 4.34
CA PRO A 407 23.55 -26.69 3.47
C PRO A 407 22.69 -27.35 2.38
N THR A 408 23.22 -27.39 1.16
CA THR A 408 22.54 -28.03 0.01
C THR A 408 22.41 -29.56 0.19
N HIS A 409 23.39 -30.15 0.88
CA HIS A 409 23.43 -31.57 1.21
C HIS A 409 23.75 -31.70 2.71
N PRO A 410 22.72 -31.61 3.58
CA PRO A 410 22.91 -31.71 5.01
C PRO A 410 23.43 -33.13 5.39
N VAL A 411 24.35 -33.17 6.33
CA VAL A 411 24.82 -34.42 6.92
C VAL A 411 23.79 -34.88 7.95
N GLU A 412 23.28 -36.12 7.82
CA GLU A 412 22.44 -36.71 8.84
C GLU A 412 23.28 -37.01 10.09
N VAL A 413 22.88 -36.41 11.20
CA VAL A 413 23.56 -36.59 12.49
C VAL A 413 22.53 -36.86 13.57
N ASN A 414 22.79 -37.90 14.38
CA ASN A 414 22.03 -38.10 15.61
C ASN A 414 22.72 -37.37 16.73
N ILE A 415 22.18 -36.20 17.09
CA ILE A 415 22.79 -35.29 18.06
C ILE A 415 22.66 -35.87 19.47
N LYS A 416 23.83 -36.20 20.08
CA LYS A 416 23.96 -36.68 21.45
C LYS A 416 24.39 -35.61 22.44
N GLY A 417 24.85 -34.47 21.92
CA GLY A 417 25.18 -33.29 22.70
C GLY A 417 26.66 -33.05 22.97
N ARG A 418 27.59 -33.69 22.23
CA ARG A 418 29.01 -33.34 22.29
C ARG A 418 29.26 -32.06 21.49
N ILE A 419 29.79 -31.02 22.12
CA ILE A 419 30.04 -29.72 21.52
C ILE A 419 31.54 -29.40 21.61
N GLU A 420 32.17 -29.08 20.47
CA GLU A 420 33.59 -28.82 20.41
C GLU A 420 33.88 -27.54 19.64
N PHE A 421 34.59 -26.59 20.26
CA PHE A 421 35.10 -25.37 19.64
C PHE A 421 36.60 -25.55 19.41
N ARG A 422 37.09 -25.28 18.17
CA ARG A 422 38.48 -25.37 17.78
C ARG A 422 38.96 -24.06 17.20
N HIS A 423 39.81 -23.35 17.93
CA HIS A 423 40.46 -22.10 17.52
C HIS A 423 39.43 -21.07 16.95
N VAL A 424 38.31 -20.90 17.61
CA VAL A 424 37.19 -20.08 17.12
C VAL A 424 37.46 -18.60 17.34
N TRP A 425 37.34 -17.83 16.25
CA TRP A 425 37.33 -16.38 16.25
C TRP A 425 36.00 -15.86 15.73
N PHE A 426 35.39 -14.92 16.46
CA PHE A 426 34.12 -14.39 16.11
C PHE A 426 33.99 -12.87 16.34
N ALA A 427 33.40 -12.18 15.38
CA ALA A 427 33.04 -10.75 15.43
C ALA A 427 31.63 -10.56 14.89
N TYR A 428 30.81 -9.67 15.47
CA TYR A 428 29.54 -9.23 14.89
C TYR A 428 29.77 -8.26 13.73
N GLU A 429 30.75 -7.37 13.87
CA GLU A 429 31.18 -6.45 12.83
C GLU A 429 32.61 -6.81 12.38
N LYS A 430 32.94 -6.50 11.12
CA LYS A 430 34.26 -6.83 10.57
C LYS A 430 35.38 -6.27 11.44
N ASP A 431 36.34 -7.14 11.74
CA ASP A 431 37.62 -6.84 12.43
C ASP A 431 37.52 -6.50 13.93
N ASP A 432 36.30 -6.42 14.51
CA ASP A 432 36.16 -6.28 15.98
C ASP A 432 35.87 -7.64 16.63
N TYR A 433 36.93 -8.42 16.86
CA TYR A 433 36.82 -9.77 17.41
C TYR A 433 36.39 -9.77 18.87
N ILE A 434 35.20 -10.26 19.13
CA ILE A 434 34.65 -10.49 20.48
C ILE A 434 35.17 -11.80 21.06
N LEU A 435 35.27 -12.85 20.25
CA LEU A 435 35.93 -14.11 20.65
C LEU A 435 37.24 -14.28 19.91
N LYS A 436 38.29 -14.65 20.67
CA LYS A 436 39.67 -14.71 20.20
C LYS A 436 40.31 -16.03 20.62
N ASP A 437 40.46 -16.94 19.64
CA ASP A 437 41.11 -18.24 19.82
C ASP A 437 40.44 -19.11 20.90
N ILE A 438 39.13 -19.27 20.82
CA ILE A 438 38.35 -20.06 21.77
C ILE A 438 38.41 -21.53 21.41
N SER A 439 38.88 -22.36 22.36
CA SER A 439 38.92 -23.83 22.22
C SER A 439 38.47 -24.47 23.51
N PHE A 440 37.47 -25.35 23.43
CA PHE A 440 36.95 -26.18 24.52
C PHE A 440 36.11 -27.34 24.00
N VAL A 441 35.91 -28.33 24.87
CA VAL A 441 35.03 -29.47 24.60
C VAL A 441 34.04 -29.61 25.74
N ILE A 442 32.79 -29.90 25.40
CA ILE A 442 31.70 -30.28 26.31
C ILE A 442 31.30 -31.70 25.94
N GLU A 443 31.29 -32.61 26.90
CA GLU A 443 30.90 -34.00 26.66
C GLU A 443 29.37 -34.17 26.85
N PRO A 444 28.79 -35.20 26.25
CA PRO A 444 27.36 -35.47 26.39
C PRO A 444 26.93 -35.60 27.86
N GLY A 445 25.91 -34.86 28.27
CA GLY A 445 25.40 -34.83 29.65
C GLY A 445 26.19 -33.91 30.62
N GLU A 446 27.32 -33.33 30.19
CA GLU A 446 28.11 -32.42 31.00
C GLU A 446 27.41 -31.07 31.19
N LYS A 447 27.47 -30.52 32.41
CA LYS A 447 26.95 -29.18 32.77
C LYS A 447 28.11 -28.18 32.85
N VAL A 448 28.14 -27.27 31.87
CA VAL A 448 29.25 -26.29 31.77
C VAL A 448 28.76 -24.87 32.00
N ALA A 449 29.40 -24.16 32.94
CA ALA A 449 29.08 -22.77 33.24
C ALA A 449 30.12 -21.83 32.67
N PHE A 450 29.69 -20.81 31.92
CA PHE A 450 30.54 -19.70 31.48
C PHE A 450 30.41 -18.54 32.45
N VAL A 451 31.55 -18.08 32.97
CA VAL A 451 31.66 -17.02 33.98
C VAL A 451 32.60 -15.93 33.50
N GLY A 452 32.36 -14.69 33.83
CA GLY A 452 33.18 -13.55 33.45
C GLY A 452 32.45 -12.24 33.47
N ALA A 453 33.12 -11.12 33.39
CA ALA A 453 32.52 -9.78 33.36
C ALA A 453 31.57 -9.60 32.16
N THR A 454 30.68 -8.62 32.26
CA THR A 454 29.83 -8.21 31.12
C THR A 454 30.74 -7.82 29.95
N GLY A 455 30.38 -8.26 28.73
CA GLY A 455 31.21 -8.04 27.54
C GLY A 455 32.37 -9.05 27.35
N ALA A 456 32.53 -10.05 28.22
CA ALA A 456 33.56 -11.08 28.05
C ALA A 456 33.33 -12.06 26.87
N GLY A 457 32.15 -12.04 26.22
CA GLY A 457 31.84 -12.88 25.09
C GLY A 457 30.96 -14.11 25.41
N LYS A 458 30.43 -14.23 26.64
CA LYS A 458 29.66 -15.40 27.09
C LYS A 458 28.41 -15.66 26.22
N SER A 459 27.52 -14.69 26.05
CA SER A 459 26.30 -14.83 25.24
C SER A 459 26.62 -15.03 23.75
N SER A 460 27.80 -14.57 23.27
CA SER A 460 28.23 -14.84 21.91
C SER A 460 28.52 -16.33 21.67
N ILE A 461 29.08 -17.05 22.66
CA ILE A 461 29.23 -18.51 22.57
C ILE A 461 27.88 -19.19 22.45
N LEU A 462 26.89 -18.78 23.27
CA LEU A 462 25.53 -19.35 23.22
C LEU A 462 24.90 -19.17 21.83
N ASN A 463 25.04 -17.97 21.25
CA ASN A 463 24.54 -17.64 19.93
C ASN A 463 25.22 -18.46 18.80
N LEU A 464 26.49 -18.81 18.96
CA LEU A 464 27.21 -19.65 18.01
C LEU A 464 26.81 -21.12 18.08
N ILE A 465 26.49 -21.64 19.27
CA ILE A 465 26.01 -23.03 19.47
C ILE A 465 24.67 -23.22 18.73
N GLY A 466 23.74 -22.25 18.80
CA GLY A 466 22.47 -22.28 18.04
C GLY A 466 22.62 -21.93 16.56
N ARG A 467 23.86 -21.66 16.12
CA ARG A 467 24.16 -21.16 14.76
C ARG A 467 23.25 -20.01 14.35
N TYR A 468 23.15 -18.97 15.22
CA TYR A 468 22.49 -17.72 14.87
C TYR A 468 23.44 -16.76 14.14
N PHE A 469 24.75 -17.04 14.23
CA PHE A 469 25.84 -16.38 13.51
C PHE A 469 26.86 -17.41 13.05
N ASP A 470 27.57 -17.12 11.96
CA ASP A 470 28.69 -17.94 11.48
C ASP A 470 30.03 -17.31 11.92
N ILE A 471 30.98 -18.18 12.25
CA ILE A 471 32.34 -17.80 12.68
C ILE A 471 33.22 -17.39 11.51
N GLN A 472 34.22 -16.52 11.77
CA GLN A 472 35.16 -16.07 10.76
C GLN A 472 36.38 -17.00 10.64
N LYS A 473 36.86 -17.61 11.77
CA LYS A 473 38.01 -18.54 11.79
C LYS A 473 37.76 -19.68 12.78
N GLY A 474 38.40 -20.83 12.56
CA GLY A 474 38.22 -22.01 13.37
C GLY A 474 37.03 -22.88 12.90
N GLU A 475 36.64 -23.79 13.75
CA GLU A 475 35.47 -24.66 13.51
C GLU A 475 34.69 -24.96 14.80
N ILE A 476 33.39 -25.20 14.65
CA ILE A 476 32.50 -25.68 15.71
C ILE A 476 31.96 -27.01 15.25
N LEU A 477 32.11 -28.03 16.09
CA LEU A 477 31.66 -29.38 15.81
C LEU A 477 30.58 -29.80 16.81
N ILE A 478 29.52 -30.39 16.32
CA ILE A 478 28.46 -31.05 17.09
C ILE A 478 28.56 -32.54 16.79
N ASP A 479 28.84 -33.34 17.82
CA ASP A 479 29.11 -34.79 17.69
C ASP A 479 30.13 -35.15 16.58
N GLY A 480 31.15 -34.31 16.43
CA GLY A 480 32.22 -34.45 15.45
C GLY A 480 31.90 -33.96 14.04
N VAL A 481 30.67 -33.51 13.77
CA VAL A 481 30.26 -32.94 12.49
C VAL A 481 30.29 -31.41 12.55
N ASN A 482 30.85 -30.76 11.51
CA ASN A 482 30.90 -29.29 11.46
C ASN A 482 29.49 -28.71 11.43
N ILE A 483 29.22 -27.74 12.32
CA ILE A 483 27.89 -27.13 12.49
C ILE A 483 27.32 -26.55 11.18
N LYS A 484 28.17 -26.13 10.24
CA LYS A 484 27.77 -25.64 8.91
C LYS A 484 27.23 -26.71 7.99
N ALA A 485 27.57 -27.98 8.23
CA ALA A 485 27.11 -29.13 7.44
C ALA A 485 25.81 -29.74 7.97
N ILE A 486 25.37 -29.36 9.16
CA ILE A 486 24.11 -29.83 9.78
C ILE A 486 22.96 -28.93 9.32
N ASP A 487 21.80 -29.53 9.05
CA ASP A 487 20.57 -28.76 8.83
C ASP A 487 20.23 -27.91 10.06
N THR A 488 19.95 -26.61 9.86
CA THR A 488 19.69 -25.68 10.96
C THR A 488 18.44 -26.02 11.75
N ASP A 489 17.45 -26.66 11.13
CA ASP A 489 16.20 -27.02 11.79
C ASP A 489 16.44 -28.24 12.71
N VAL A 490 17.22 -29.22 12.25
CA VAL A 490 17.66 -30.39 13.05
C VAL A 490 18.53 -29.93 14.23
N LEU A 491 19.48 -29.02 13.96
CA LEU A 491 20.35 -28.47 14.99
C LEU A 491 19.55 -27.76 16.09
N ARG A 492 18.66 -26.87 15.70
CA ARG A 492 17.85 -26.06 16.64
C ARG A 492 16.78 -26.86 17.37
N ALA A 493 16.28 -27.93 16.77
CA ALA A 493 15.38 -28.86 17.46
C ALA A 493 16.11 -29.63 18.57
N ALA A 494 17.40 -29.94 18.39
CA ALA A 494 18.22 -30.65 19.39
C ALA A 494 18.77 -29.72 20.48
N ILE A 495 18.75 -28.39 20.29
CA ILE A 495 19.29 -27.40 21.22
C ILE A 495 18.17 -26.50 21.73
N GLY A 496 17.69 -26.75 22.95
CA GLY A 496 16.73 -25.89 23.63
C GLY A 496 17.41 -24.66 24.20
N GLN A 497 16.92 -23.46 23.83
CA GLN A 497 17.47 -22.21 24.37
C GLN A 497 16.46 -21.50 25.26
N VAL A 498 16.87 -21.19 26.48
CA VAL A 498 16.16 -20.32 27.40
C VAL A 498 16.84 -18.94 27.38
N GLN A 499 16.10 -17.94 26.99
CA GLN A 499 16.57 -16.55 26.88
C GLN A 499 16.40 -15.81 28.19
N GLN A 500 17.22 -14.79 28.44
CA GLN A 500 17.13 -13.88 29.57
C GLN A 500 15.78 -13.14 29.60
N ASP A 501 15.39 -12.54 28.47
CA ASP A 501 14.12 -11.88 28.29
C ASP A 501 13.12 -12.84 27.63
N VAL A 502 12.19 -13.36 28.42
CA VAL A 502 11.17 -14.30 27.93
C VAL A 502 10.12 -13.59 27.10
N PHE A 503 10.02 -13.95 25.82
CA PHE A 503 8.96 -13.45 24.96
C PHE A 503 7.72 -14.36 25.02
N ILE A 504 6.57 -13.74 25.31
CA ILE A 504 5.25 -14.39 25.35
C ILE A 504 4.37 -13.80 24.27
N PHE A 505 3.84 -14.66 23.41
CA PHE A 505 2.92 -14.27 22.35
C PHE A 505 1.50 -14.04 22.89
N THR A 506 0.75 -13.18 22.21
CA THR A 506 -0.69 -13.07 22.44
C THR A 506 -1.37 -14.37 21.98
N GLY A 507 -2.24 -14.91 22.80
CA GLY A 507 -2.91 -16.20 22.56
C GLY A 507 -3.37 -16.81 23.87
N ASP A 508 -3.14 -18.09 24.08
CA ASP A 508 -3.39 -18.80 25.34
C ASP A 508 -2.10 -19.41 25.91
N ILE A 509 -2.18 -20.00 27.11
CA ILE A 509 -1.04 -20.61 27.78
C ILE A 509 -0.51 -21.80 27.00
N LYS A 510 -1.39 -22.70 26.50
CA LYS A 510 -0.98 -23.89 25.77
C LYS A 510 -0.27 -23.56 24.47
N SER A 511 -0.77 -22.57 23.69
CA SER A 511 -0.13 -22.14 22.47
C SER A 511 1.24 -21.50 22.73
N ASN A 512 1.41 -20.83 23.87
CA ASN A 512 2.71 -20.29 24.28
C ASN A 512 3.71 -21.37 24.71
N ILE A 513 3.27 -22.54 25.17
CA ILE A 513 4.15 -23.67 25.51
C ILE A 513 4.48 -24.47 24.24
N SER A 514 3.47 -24.83 23.44
CA SER A 514 3.66 -25.64 22.21
C SER A 514 4.17 -24.85 21.01
N LEU A 515 4.03 -23.52 21.01
CA LEU A 515 4.23 -22.64 19.84
C LEU A 515 3.44 -23.13 18.62
N ASP A 516 2.20 -23.62 18.87
CA ASP A 516 1.29 -24.19 17.87
C ASP A 516 1.89 -25.35 17.05
N ASN A 517 2.86 -26.09 17.63
CA ASN A 517 3.42 -27.29 17.01
C ASN A 517 2.45 -28.46 17.12
N GLU A 518 1.94 -28.92 15.99
CA GLU A 518 0.97 -30.02 15.90
C GLU A 518 1.50 -31.37 16.48
N ASN A 519 2.83 -31.52 16.58
CA ASN A 519 3.46 -32.72 17.14
C ASN A 519 3.51 -32.72 18.67
N ILE A 520 3.18 -31.61 19.34
CA ILE A 520 3.17 -31.49 20.80
C ILE A 520 1.72 -31.59 21.29
N SER A 521 1.39 -32.70 21.94
CA SER A 521 0.04 -32.93 22.48
C SER A 521 -0.23 -32.05 23.71
N ILE A 522 -1.51 -31.88 24.06
CA ILE A 522 -1.88 -31.17 25.29
C ILE A 522 -1.38 -31.90 26.55
N GLU A 523 -1.25 -33.23 26.49
CA GLU A 523 -0.67 -34.05 27.55
C GLU A 523 0.83 -33.76 27.72
N ASP A 524 1.56 -33.54 26.63
CA ASP A 524 2.97 -33.12 26.68
C ASP A 524 3.12 -31.73 27.27
N VAL A 525 2.23 -30.80 26.90
CA VAL A 525 2.17 -29.45 27.46
C VAL A 525 1.94 -29.50 28.97
N LYS A 526 0.96 -30.29 29.45
CA LYS A 526 0.66 -30.44 30.88
C LYS A 526 1.81 -31.08 31.63
N ARG A 527 2.39 -32.15 31.10
CA ARG A 527 3.55 -32.81 31.69
C ARG A 527 4.76 -31.87 31.79
N ALA A 528 5.04 -31.11 30.75
CA ALA A 528 6.10 -30.13 30.79
C ALA A 528 5.87 -29.03 31.82
N ALA A 529 4.63 -28.53 31.96
CA ALA A 529 4.25 -27.54 32.94
C ALA A 529 4.36 -28.07 34.36
N GLU A 530 3.94 -29.32 34.61
CA GLU A 530 4.03 -30.00 35.92
C GLU A 530 5.48 -30.17 36.37
N ILE A 531 6.37 -30.60 35.46
CA ILE A 531 7.80 -30.80 35.79
C ILE A 531 8.45 -29.50 36.26
N VAL A 532 8.09 -28.35 35.70
CA VAL A 532 8.65 -27.05 36.06
C VAL A 532 7.78 -26.29 37.08
N HIS A 533 6.76 -26.94 37.67
CA HIS A 533 5.82 -26.34 38.62
C HIS A 533 5.03 -25.13 38.07
N ALA A 534 4.88 -25.01 36.77
CA ALA A 534 4.06 -23.99 36.12
C ALA A 534 2.56 -24.27 36.28
N ASP A 535 2.16 -25.55 36.37
CA ASP A 535 0.80 -26.03 36.59
C ASP A 535 0.13 -25.33 37.80
N SER A 536 0.87 -25.12 38.86
CA SER A 536 0.40 -24.54 40.13
C SER A 536 -0.21 -23.14 39.96
N PHE A 537 0.27 -22.31 39.07
CA PHE A 537 -0.33 -21.01 38.76
C PHE A 537 -1.29 -21.07 37.57
N ILE A 538 -1.02 -21.94 36.58
CA ILE A 538 -1.86 -22.09 35.37
C ILE A 538 -3.27 -22.55 35.78
N GLU A 539 -3.38 -23.55 36.69
CA GLU A 539 -4.66 -24.07 37.15
C GLU A 539 -5.48 -23.05 37.95
N LYS A 540 -4.82 -22.08 38.59
CA LYS A 540 -5.48 -20.98 39.30
C LYS A 540 -5.99 -19.87 38.38
N MET A 541 -5.54 -19.86 37.12
CA MET A 541 -6.00 -18.87 36.13
C MET A 541 -7.41 -19.23 35.62
N PRO A 542 -8.30 -18.25 35.43
CA PRO A 542 -9.59 -18.48 34.80
C PRO A 542 -9.37 -19.03 33.37
N GLY A 543 -9.76 -20.30 33.14
CA GLY A 543 -9.53 -20.99 31.84
C GLY A 543 -8.32 -21.94 31.83
N GLY A 544 -7.45 -21.94 32.87
CA GLY A 544 -6.30 -22.83 32.94
C GLY A 544 -5.35 -22.73 31.76
N TYR A 545 -5.13 -23.81 31.06
CA TYR A 545 -4.27 -23.85 29.84
C TYR A 545 -4.86 -23.09 28.65
N ASP A 546 -6.16 -22.83 28.61
CA ASP A 546 -6.85 -21.98 27.63
C ASP A 546 -6.97 -20.52 28.10
N ALA A 547 -6.36 -20.15 29.23
CA ALA A 547 -6.40 -18.78 29.74
C ALA A 547 -5.74 -17.82 28.74
N PRO A 548 -6.39 -16.70 28.40
CA PRO A 548 -5.87 -15.73 27.45
C PRO A 548 -4.66 -14.99 28.02
N VAL A 549 -3.64 -14.86 27.18
CA VAL A 549 -2.41 -14.12 27.48
C VAL A 549 -2.32 -12.89 26.59
N THR A 550 -2.11 -11.73 27.22
CA THR A 550 -1.96 -10.45 26.53
C THR A 550 -0.55 -10.27 25.98
N GLU A 551 -0.37 -9.24 25.15
CA GLU A 551 0.92 -8.91 24.53
C GLU A 551 2.07 -8.89 25.55
N ARG A 552 3.15 -9.62 25.22
CA ARG A 552 4.35 -9.82 26.04
C ARG A 552 4.08 -10.40 27.43
N GLY A 553 2.90 -11.02 27.64
CA GLY A 553 2.55 -11.59 28.95
C GLY A 553 2.49 -10.57 30.06
N SER A 554 1.99 -9.35 29.78
CA SER A 554 1.95 -8.24 30.76
C SER A 554 1.12 -8.55 32.00
N THR A 555 0.24 -9.53 31.93
CA THR A 555 -0.57 -10.03 33.05
C THR A 555 0.15 -11.07 33.94
N LEU A 556 1.30 -11.57 33.48
CA LEU A 556 2.09 -12.58 34.19
C LEU A 556 3.28 -11.94 34.91
N SER A 557 3.63 -12.49 36.10
CA SER A 557 4.85 -12.09 36.81
C SER A 557 6.10 -12.50 36.00
N ALA A 558 7.26 -11.91 36.33
CA ALA A 558 8.52 -12.30 35.70
C ALA A 558 8.84 -13.79 35.89
N GLY A 559 8.62 -14.31 37.10
CA GLY A 559 8.80 -15.73 37.41
C GLY A 559 7.83 -16.65 36.65
N GLN A 560 6.56 -16.27 36.52
CA GLN A 560 5.59 -17.04 35.75
C GLN A 560 5.97 -17.11 34.24
N ARG A 561 6.42 -16.01 33.67
CA ARG A 561 6.94 -16.02 32.30
C ARG A 561 8.15 -16.95 32.12
N GLN A 562 9.04 -16.94 33.14
CA GLN A 562 10.22 -17.80 33.13
C GLN A 562 9.83 -19.29 33.21
N LEU A 563 8.90 -19.66 34.09
CA LEU A 563 8.39 -21.04 34.19
C LEU A 563 7.70 -21.47 32.89
N LEU A 564 6.97 -20.59 32.21
CA LEU A 564 6.41 -20.88 30.88
C LEU A 564 7.50 -21.13 29.82
N SER A 565 8.60 -20.36 29.88
CA SER A 565 9.75 -20.59 28.98
C SER A 565 10.40 -21.95 29.23
N PHE A 566 10.51 -22.36 30.50
CA PHE A 566 11.02 -23.70 30.83
C PHE A 566 10.07 -24.80 30.37
N ALA A 567 8.75 -24.66 30.59
CA ALA A 567 7.75 -25.58 30.11
C ALA A 567 7.80 -25.71 28.56
N ARG A 568 7.92 -24.56 27.85
CA ARG A 568 8.15 -24.53 26.41
C ARG A 568 9.37 -25.37 26.00
N THR A 569 10.50 -25.14 26.64
CA THR A 569 11.75 -25.84 26.33
C THR A 569 11.62 -27.34 26.59
N LEU A 570 10.97 -27.76 27.69
CA LEU A 570 10.72 -29.19 27.99
C LEU A 570 9.76 -29.85 27.02
N ALA A 571 8.72 -29.15 26.58
CA ALA A 571 7.75 -29.70 25.63
C ALA A 571 8.38 -30.09 24.28
N TYR A 572 9.49 -29.44 23.90
CA TYR A 572 10.28 -29.77 22.70
C TYR A 572 11.33 -30.86 22.93
N ASP A 573 11.58 -31.29 24.18
CA ASP A 573 12.52 -32.34 24.60
C ASP A 573 13.91 -32.29 23.91
N PRO A 574 14.64 -31.19 24.02
CA PRO A 574 15.95 -31.06 23.37
C PRO A 574 17.03 -31.92 24.05
N THR A 575 18.02 -32.37 23.27
CA THR A 575 19.17 -33.15 23.77
C THR A 575 20.14 -32.25 24.56
N SER A 576 20.25 -30.99 24.19
CA SER A 576 21.15 -30.02 24.81
C SER A 576 20.40 -28.76 25.21
N LEU A 577 20.83 -28.11 26.29
CA LEU A 577 20.25 -26.87 26.79
C LEU A 577 21.26 -25.74 26.78
N VAL A 578 20.82 -24.59 26.38
CA VAL A 578 21.55 -23.32 26.42
C VAL A 578 20.74 -22.33 27.26
N LEU A 579 21.31 -21.94 28.39
CA LEU A 579 20.65 -21.10 29.39
C LEU A 579 21.38 -19.76 29.52
N ASP A 580 20.70 -18.66 29.19
CA ASP A 580 21.24 -17.31 29.37
C ASP A 580 20.54 -16.64 30.55
N GLU A 581 21.24 -16.45 31.65
CA GLU A 581 20.84 -15.72 32.89
C GLU A 581 19.39 -15.96 33.36
N ALA A 582 19.01 -17.21 33.60
CA ALA A 582 17.64 -17.64 33.85
C ALA A 582 16.97 -17.10 35.17
N THR A 583 17.63 -16.27 35.98
CA THR A 583 17.17 -15.92 37.34
C THR A 583 17.26 -14.44 37.71
N ALA A 584 17.42 -13.51 36.76
CA ALA A 584 17.50 -12.08 37.08
C ALA A 584 16.13 -11.47 37.44
N ASN A 585 16.09 -10.57 38.44
CA ASN A 585 14.90 -9.77 38.86
C ASN A 585 13.65 -10.55 39.32
N ILE A 586 13.82 -11.62 40.08
CA ILE A 586 12.72 -12.47 40.57
C ILE A 586 12.63 -12.37 42.10
N ASP A 587 11.40 -12.43 42.63
CA ASP A 587 11.13 -12.47 44.07
C ASP A 587 11.62 -13.79 44.71
N THR A 588 11.96 -13.75 46.00
CA THR A 588 12.64 -14.86 46.70
C THR A 588 11.81 -16.16 46.73
N GLU A 589 10.47 -16.06 46.80
CA GLU A 589 9.60 -17.24 46.84
C GLU A 589 9.56 -17.96 45.46
N THR A 590 9.44 -17.19 44.40
CA THR A 590 9.47 -17.71 43.03
C THR A 590 10.87 -18.19 42.64
N GLU A 591 11.94 -17.64 43.20
CA GLU A 591 13.32 -18.06 42.94
C GLU A 591 13.58 -19.52 43.35
N ALA A 592 13.05 -19.97 44.47
CA ALA A 592 13.17 -21.37 44.90
C ALA A 592 12.50 -22.34 43.91
N LEU A 593 11.32 -21.97 43.40
CA LEU A 593 10.58 -22.73 42.40
C LEU A 593 11.37 -22.78 41.07
N ILE A 594 11.91 -21.66 40.61
CA ILE A 594 12.70 -21.56 39.40
C ILE A 594 13.99 -22.38 39.51
N THR A 595 14.67 -22.35 40.64
CA THR A 595 15.87 -23.15 40.88
C THR A 595 15.56 -24.65 40.85
N SER A 596 14.44 -25.08 41.45
CA SER A 596 13.98 -26.45 41.38
C SER A 596 13.62 -26.87 39.95
N ALA A 597 12.88 -26.03 39.23
CA ALA A 597 12.50 -26.24 37.85
C ALA A 597 13.74 -26.35 36.91
N LEU A 598 14.74 -25.46 37.13
CA LEU A 598 16.00 -25.47 36.40
C LEU A 598 16.79 -26.77 36.62
N ALA A 599 16.86 -27.26 37.86
CA ALA A 599 17.54 -28.52 38.15
C ALA A 599 16.89 -29.71 37.44
N LYS A 600 15.57 -29.77 37.40
CA LYS A 600 14.82 -30.78 36.64
C LYS A 600 14.99 -30.63 35.12
N LEU A 601 14.99 -29.40 34.63
CA LEU A 601 15.21 -29.11 33.20
C LEU A 601 16.59 -29.63 32.73
N MET A 602 17.63 -29.48 33.56
CA MET A 602 19.00 -29.91 33.27
C MET A 602 19.28 -31.42 33.42
N GLU A 603 18.36 -32.16 34.01
CA GLU A 603 18.56 -33.58 34.29
C GLU A 603 18.66 -34.41 32.99
N GLY A 604 19.77 -35.16 32.85
CA GLY A 604 20.01 -36.02 31.71
C GLY A 604 20.39 -35.31 30.39
N ARG A 605 20.58 -33.98 30.40
CA ARG A 605 20.88 -33.18 29.20
C ARG A 605 22.24 -32.50 29.29
N THR A 606 22.92 -32.38 28.16
CA THR A 606 24.10 -31.50 28.04
C THR A 606 23.67 -30.07 28.26
N THR A 607 24.26 -29.39 29.25
CA THR A 607 23.80 -28.05 29.64
C THR A 607 24.95 -27.03 29.55
N ILE A 608 24.69 -25.96 28.83
CA ILE A 608 25.58 -24.79 28.74
C ILE A 608 24.87 -23.60 29.35
N MET A 609 25.47 -22.98 30.37
CA MET A 609 24.84 -21.87 31.07
C MET A 609 25.77 -20.68 31.18
N VAL A 610 25.21 -19.50 30.99
CA VAL A 610 25.83 -18.23 31.41
C VAL A 610 25.25 -17.92 32.78
N ALA A 611 26.07 -18.01 33.79
CA ALA A 611 25.61 -17.87 35.17
C ALA A 611 26.14 -16.56 35.80
N HIS A 612 25.21 -15.83 36.39
CA HIS A 612 25.47 -14.64 37.20
C HIS A 612 25.22 -14.88 38.69
N ARG A 613 24.72 -16.08 39.08
CA ARG A 613 24.50 -16.45 40.50
C ARG A 613 25.38 -17.62 40.91
N LEU A 614 25.95 -17.48 42.10
CA LEU A 614 26.82 -18.49 42.72
C LEU A 614 26.16 -19.86 42.87
N SER A 615 24.89 -19.87 43.26
CA SER A 615 24.11 -21.10 43.46
C SER A 615 24.03 -21.99 42.22
N THR A 616 23.98 -21.38 41.03
CA THR A 616 23.94 -22.10 39.76
C THR A 616 25.33 -22.59 39.32
N ILE A 617 26.38 -21.77 39.56
CA ILE A 617 27.76 -22.04 39.15
C ILE A 617 28.33 -23.23 39.96
N GLN A 618 28.04 -23.31 41.26
CA GLN A 618 28.60 -24.31 42.15
C GLN A 618 28.23 -25.76 41.80
N HIS A 619 27.15 -25.96 41.05
CA HIS A 619 26.65 -27.27 40.67
C HIS A 619 27.04 -27.65 39.22
N ALA A 620 27.85 -26.85 38.54
CA ALA A 620 28.37 -27.16 37.23
C ALA A 620 29.53 -28.17 37.33
N ASP A 621 29.56 -29.14 36.41
CA ASP A 621 30.67 -30.12 36.34
C ASP A 621 31.99 -29.42 35.91
N LYS A 622 31.85 -28.38 35.09
CA LYS A 622 32.99 -27.59 34.59
C LYS A 622 32.64 -26.11 34.50
N ILE A 623 33.56 -25.26 34.91
CA ILE A 623 33.43 -23.81 34.83
C ILE A 623 34.52 -23.30 33.89
N ILE A 624 34.11 -22.46 32.93
CA ILE A 624 35.03 -21.79 31.98
C ILE A 624 34.99 -20.28 32.27
N VAL A 625 36.12 -19.74 32.65
CA VAL A 625 36.28 -18.30 32.97
C VAL A 625 36.72 -17.54 31.76
N MET A 626 35.90 -16.61 31.33
CA MET A 626 36.15 -15.76 30.16
C MET A 626 36.60 -14.35 30.58
N HIS A 627 37.58 -13.83 29.88
CA HIS A 627 38.02 -12.44 30.03
C HIS A 627 38.44 -11.88 28.68
N GLN A 628 37.87 -10.76 28.27
CA GLN A 628 38.18 -10.05 27.01
C GLN A 628 38.21 -10.96 25.76
N GLY A 629 37.20 -11.84 25.66
CA GLY A 629 37.06 -12.73 24.53
C GLY A 629 37.97 -13.95 24.51
N GLN A 630 38.63 -14.29 25.61
CA GLN A 630 39.52 -15.44 25.75
C GLN A 630 39.14 -16.30 26.96
N ILE A 631 39.40 -17.59 26.90
CA ILE A 631 39.34 -18.49 28.04
C ILE A 631 40.61 -18.28 28.88
N LYS A 632 40.50 -17.97 30.15
CA LYS A 632 41.61 -17.77 31.06
C LYS A 632 41.80 -18.91 32.05
N GLU A 633 40.70 -19.49 32.52
CA GLU A 633 40.71 -20.57 33.49
C GLU A 633 39.60 -21.57 33.13
N ALA A 634 39.80 -22.84 33.38
CA ALA A 634 38.78 -23.88 33.25
C ALA A 634 39.04 -24.97 34.28
N GLY A 635 37.98 -25.45 34.93
CA GLY A 635 38.07 -26.50 35.95
C GLY A 635 36.79 -26.59 36.75
N THR A 636 36.80 -27.40 37.81
CA THR A 636 35.72 -27.51 38.77
C THR A 636 35.69 -26.31 39.72
N HIS A 637 34.58 -26.09 40.43
CA HIS A 637 34.46 -25.02 41.40
C HIS A 637 35.59 -25.01 42.46
N GLN A 638 35.91 -26.19 42.98
CA GLN A 638 36.97 -26.33 44.00
C GLN A 638 38.36 -26.07 43.47
N GLU A 639 38.67 -26.61 42.29
CA GLU A 639 39.95 -26.39 41.60
C GLU A 639 40.22 -24.91 41.32
N LEU A 640 39.22 -24.19 40.80
CA LEU A 640 39.34 -22.78 40.48
C LEU A 640 39.42 -21.89 41.70
N LEU A 641 38.77 -22.25 42.81
CA LEU A 641 38.94 -21.54 44.09
C LEU A 641 40.38 -21.74 44.63
N ALA A 642 40.93 -22.94 44.53
CA ALA A 642 42.27 -23.26 44.97
C ALA A 642 43.38 -22.53 44.15
N GLN A 643 43.11 -22.29 42.85
CA GLN A 643 44.04 -21.56 41.97
C GLN A 643 44.21 -20.08 42.34
N ASN A 644 43.28 -19.51 43.13
CA ASN A 644 43.28 -18.10 43.57
C ASN A 644 43.38 -17.10 42.39
N GLY A 645 42.78 -17.43 41.24
CA GLY A 645 42.81 -16.69 40.00
C GLY A 645 41.67 -15.69 39.80
N LEU A 646 41.24 -15.52 38.53
CA LEU A 646 40.13 -14.64 38.17
C LEU A 646 38.81 -15.16 38.73
N TYR A 647 38.59 -16.48 38.72
CA TYR A 647 37.39 -17.10 39.30
C TYR A 647 37.23 -16.73 40.76
N ARG A 648 38.26 -16.86 41.55
CA ARG A 648 38.23 -16.52 43.01
C ARG A 648 37.83 -15.07 43.20
N LYS A 649 38.40 -14.15 42.43
CA LYS A 649 38.06 -12.72 42.54
C LYS A 649 36.57 -12.46 42.19
N LEU A 650 36.03 -13.10 41.18
CA LEU A 650 34.62 -13.00 40.81
C LEU A 650 33.71 -13.59 41.88
N TYR A 651 34.12 -14.72 42.46
CA TYR A 651 33.40 -15.38 43.55
C TYR A 651 33.34 -14.50 44.81
N ASP A 652 34.47 -13.94 45.22
CA ASP A 652 34.54 -13.07 46.40
C ASP A 652 33.75 -11.78 46.21
N LEU A 653 33.70 -11.20 45.02
CA LEU A 653 32.85 -10.03 44.72
C LEU A 653 31.37 -10.36 44.84
N GLN A 654 30.93 -11.49 44.32
CA GLN A 654 29.52 -11.91 44.42
C GLN A 654 29.07 -12.28 45.83
N LEU A 655 30.00 -12.79 46.67
CA LEU A 655 29.69 -13.04 48.09
C LEU A 655 29.50 -11.75 48.89
N VAL A 656 30.08 -10.64 48.47
CA VAL A 656 29.92 -9.32 49.11
C VAL A 656 28.61 -8.66 48.72
N GLU A 657 28.08 -8.99 47.55
CA GLU A 657 26.80 -8.46 47.01
C GLU A 657 25.59 -9.29 47.44
N ALA A 658 25.74 -10.54 47.89
CA ALA A 658 24.73 -11.43 48.38
C ALA A 658 24.53 -11.32 49.90
#